data_1c3a225ff81772c90abf42488e7bb7b1
#
_entry.id   1c3a225ff81772c90abf42488e7bb7b1
#
_cell.length_a   1.000
_cell.length_b   1.000
_cell.length_c   1.000
_cell.angle_alpha   90.00
_cell.angle_beta   90.00
_cell.angle_gamma   90.00
#
_symmetry.space_group_name_H-M   'P 1'
#
loop_
_entity.id
_entity.type
_entity.pdbx_description
1 polymer ?
#
loop_
_entity_poly.entity_id
_entity_poly.type
_entity_poly.pdbx_seq_one_letter_code
_entity_poly.pdbx_strand_id
1 'polypeptide(L)'
;MKKKLGFTILLTCLFLGVLTSNAKVQLPAFFQSGMVIQRGKQVPVWGKADGGERVTIRINKFKTVVIADSNGNFRADLPAMKAGGPYTLMIGDVVLTNVLVGDVWLCSGQSNIDVTIERVYPQYTTEIDQFSNDKIRLFRIQNETNTHGVQEDIRATSINWKPLTKENAWTFSAVGTFLGKRMFEQTGVPQGIIVNSWGGTPIEAWISADSLQQAYPDLLKKTQLYQSDEYVKAQAHANQLADQRWTELLNEKDPGIQQHFTALDYDDSTWETVNQFSMEWAKKKGRGIIGSIWLRQHVQIDKAHAGQPARLLLGTLFDQDVTYLNGKEIGHTYYQYPPRRYDIPAGMLREGDNVITIRFINKYGIPHFIPEKPYMLTFGDDRFSQNPMPEDVIPLSENWKHHAGVDMPSCPSGDVSLQNLPTTLYNAVVYPLAPYAISGVVWYQGESNTGNPAPYADLLRKMIGNWRTLWKNPILPFCVVQLANHDGRQQTGNPSPLIPQTTPVNSGWAQLREAQRQVAVNDPYTELAVAIDLGEPVDIHPLRKKEVAERIGLCMDQLVWGKKTALSPQPVNAKLKDHEVIVTFDQPLQEGEQAEFEVAGADKKFVNVKEATASGRQVSLKSPISDPVFVRYAWKDNPVNAHLYSKKDLPASPFEVKVTK
;
A
#
# COMPACT_ATOMS: atom_id res chain seq x y z
N MET A 1 73.99 62.17 41.17
CA MET A 1 72.74 61.52 41.34
C MET A 1 72.21 61.06 39.97
N LYS A 2 72.45 59.82 39.61
CA LYS A 2 71.99 59.26 38.30
C LYS A 2 70.95 58.11 38.61
N LYS A 3 69.71 58.35 38.24
CA LYS A 3 68.64 57.30 38.32
C LYS A 3 68.78 56.38 37.10
N LYS A 4 68.95 55.06 37.34
CA LYS A 4 68.87 54.02 36.33
C LYS A 4 67.38 53.62 36.15
N LEU A 5 66.93 53.73 34.91
CA LEU A 5 65.58 53.25 34.48
C LEU A 5 65.74 51.81 34.03
N GLY A 6 65.11 50.87 34.76
CA GLY A 6 65.06 49.46 34.35
C GLY A 6 63.88 49.21 33.40
N PHE A 7 64.19 48.67 32.25
CA PHE A 7 63.20 48.29 31.24
C PHE A 7 62.78 46.79 31.44
N THR A 8 61.60 46.57 31.94
CA THR A 8 61.05 45.20 32.11
C THR A 8 60.28 44.86 30.87
N ILE A 9 60.80 43.91 30.08
CA ILE A 9 60.05 43.32 28.91
C ILE A 9 59.10 42.28 29.40
N LEU A 10 57.77 42.53 29.28
CA LEU A 10 56.70 41.59 29.58
C LEU A 10 56.45 40.74 28.31
N LEU A 11 56.88 39.50 28.35
CA LEU A 11 56.65 38.52 27.26
C LEU A 11 55.24 37.96 27.37
N THR A 12 54.29 38.50 26.61
CA THR A 12 52.92 38.00 26.56
C THR A 12 52.85 36.82 25.59
N CYS A 13 52.89 35.59 26.09
CA CYS A 13 52.56 34.39 25.31
C CYS A 13 51.08 34.42 24.93
N LEU A 14 50.75 34.73 23.70
CA LEU A 14 49.46 34.51 23.11
C LEU A 14 49.25 32.97 22.95
N PHE A 15 48.57 32.35 23.88
CA PHE A 15 47.96 31.03 23.65
C PHE A 15 46.79 31.24 22.68
N LEU A 16 46.98 31.01 21.40
CA LEU A 16 45.88 30.76 20.46
C LEU A 16 45.26 29.41 20.85
N GLY A 17 44.28 29.46 21.72
CA GLY A 17 43.36 28.33 21.90
C GLY A 17 42.63 28.12 20.58
N VAL A 18 43.00 27.06 19.86
CA VAL A 18 42.19 26.57 18.75
C VAL A 18 40.87 26.12 19.38
N LEU A 19 39.89 27.01 19.41
CA LEU A 19 38.49 26.63 19.62
C LEU A 19 38.14 25.69 18.49
N THR A 20 38.21 24.40 18.74
CA THR A 20 37.60 23.41 17.85
C THR A 20 36.09 23.62 17.91
N SER A 21 35.58 24.55 17.10
CA SER A 21 34.17 24.61 16.79
C SER A 21 33.78 23.24 16.25
N ASN A 22 32.95 22.51 16.97
CA ASN A 22 32.35 21.29 16.39
C ASN A 22 31.41 21.74 15.27
N ALA A 23 31.63 21.20 14.09
CA ALA A 23 30.77 21.41 12.92
C ALA A 23 29.29 21.27 13.29
N LYS A 24 28.50 22.30 13.03
CA LYS A 24 27.02 22.18 13.15
C LYS A 24 26.50 21.45 11.94
N VAL A 25 26.46 20.12 12.06
CA VAL A 25 26.08 19.23 10.98
C VAL A 25 24.56 19.14 10.85
N GLN A 26 24.07 19.25 9.61
CA GLN A 26 22.68 18.96 9.24
C GLN A 26 22.66 17.67 8.43
N LEU A 27 21.92 16.68 8.93
CA LEU A 27 21.76 15.37 8.28
C LEU A 27 20.39 15.27 7.62
N PRO A 28 20.24 14.46 6.53
CA PRO A 28 18.95 14.07 6.02
C PRO A 28 18.04 13.50 7.10
N ALA A 29 16.73 13.76 6.98
CA ALA A 29 15.75 13.47 8.03
C ALA A 29 15.67 11.99 8.44
N PHE A 30 16.07 11.07 7.57
CA PHE A 30 16.08 9.63 7.91
C PHE A 30 17.33 9.15 8.68
N PHE A 31 18.39 9.98 8.79
CA PHE A 31 19.52 9.70 9.69
C PHE A 31 19.12 10.00 11.14
N GLN A 32 18.72 8.98 11.85
CA GLN A 32 18.19 9.11 13.21
C GLN A 32 18.70 7.98 14.11
N SER A 33 18.64 8.19 15.41
CA SER A 33 18.85 7.11 16.39
C SER A 33 17.87 5.96 16.12
N GLY A 34 18.32 4.74 16.30
CA GLY A 34 17.52 3.55 16.03
C GLY A 34 17.51 3.09 14.55
N MET A 35 18.17 3.81 13.63
CA MET A 35 18.23 3.46 12.21
C MET A 35 18.94 2.12 11.98
N VAL A 36 18.67 1.51 10.81
CA VAL A 36 19.40 0.33 10.32
C VAL A 36 20.18 0.73 9.08
N ILE A 37 21.51 0.57 9.10
CA ILE A 37 22.38 0.75 7.94
C ILE A 37 22.68 -0.59 7.27
N GLN A 38 22.82 -0.58 5.93
CA GLN A 38 22.99 -1.79 5.13
C GLN A 38 24.29 -2.51 5.44
N ARG A 39 24.23 -3.82 5.73
CA ARG A 39 25.39 -4.69 5.89
C ARG A 39 26.06 -5.04 4.56
N GLY A 40 27.34 -5.39 4.61
CA GLY A 40 28.07 -6.01 3.50
C GLY A 40 28.33 -5.09 2.31
N LYS A 41 27.97 -3.81 2.41
CA LYS A 41 28.20 -2.77 1.39
C LYS A 41 28.82 -1.55 2.04
N GLN A 42 29.49 -0.71 1.26
CA GLN A 42 29.81 0.65 1.70
C GLN A 42 28.51 1.43 1.89
N VAL A 43 28.42 2.18 2.99
CA VAL A 43 27.23 2.96 3.34
C VAL A 43 27.56 4.44 3.27
N PRO A 44 26.96 5.18 2.33
CA PRO A 44 27.13 6.62 2.27
C PRO A 44 26.54 7.30 3.51
N VAL A 45 27.29 8.25 4.04
CA VAL A 45 26.86 9.22 5.05
C VAL A 45 27.09 10.60 4.46
N TRP A 46 26.05 11.43 4.42
CA TRP A 46 26.14 12.75 3.82
C TRP A 46 25.28 13.76 4.59
N GLY A 47 25.49 15.01 4.31
CA GLY A 47 24.77 16.12 4.94
C GLY A 47 25.39 17.46 4.59
N LYS A 48 25.05 18.49 5.38
CA LYS A 48 25.57 19.84 5.25
C LYS A 48 26.30 20.25 6.52
N ALA A 49 27.34 21.05 6.34
CA ALA A 49 28.11 21.73 7.38
C ALA A 49 28.56 23.10 6.82
N ASP A 50 29.31 23.90 7.57
CA ASP A 50 29.88 25.14 7.03
C ASP A 50 30.90 24.83 5.93
N GLY A 51 30.96 25.67 4.89
CA GLY A 51 31.92 25.49 3.77
C GLY A 51 33.35 25.42 4.24
N GLY A 52 34.08 24.37 3.85
CA GLY A 52 35.46 24.11 4.28
C GLY A 52 35.59 23.47 5.67
N GLU A 53 34.51 23.20 6.36
CA GLU A 53 34.53 22.62 7.70
C GLU A 53 34.91 21.14 7.68
N ARG A 54 35.61 20.72 8.75
CA ARG A 54 36.10 19.34 8.93
C ARG A 54 35.04 18.51 9.70
N VAL A 55 34.36 17.62 9.02
CA VAL A 55 33.37 16.71 9.64
C VAL A 55 34.03 15.38 9.99
N THR A 56 34.11 15.07 11.27
CA THR A 56 34.59 13.76 11.76
C THR A 56 33.46 12.78 11.84
N ILE A 57 33.61 11.60 11.22
CA ILE A 57 32.60 10.52 11.25
C ILE A 57 33.20 9.31 11.95
N ARG A 58 32.47 8.75 12.93
CA ARG A 58 32.91 7.57 13.71
C ARG A 58 31.77 6.58 13.88
N ILE A 59 32.07 5.31 13.66
CA ILE A 59 31.21 4.18 14.05
C ILE A 59 32.09 2.99 14.42
N ASN A 60 31.85 2.38 15.59
CA ASN A 60 32.67 1.30 16.10
C ASN A 60 34.18 1.69 16.09
N LYS A 61 35.04 0.90 15.43
CA LYS A 61 36.47 1.17 15.27
C LYS A 61 36.82 2.09 14.09
N PHE A 62 35.85 2.37 13.22
CA PHE A 62 36.06 3.21 12.06
C PHE A 62 36.01 4.69 12.43
N LYS A 63 36.96 5.46 11.88
CA LYS A 63 37.00 6.92 11.97
C LYS A 63 37.49 7.49 10.64
N THR A 64 36.83 8.48 10.13
CA THR A 64 37.28 9.29 8.97
C THR A 64 37.01 10.76 9.21
N VAL A 65 37.65 11.61 8.40
CA VAL A 65 37.41 13.06 8.38
C VAL A 65 37.21 13.45 6.93
N VAL A 66 36.15 14.16 6.65
CA VAL A 66 35.88 14.78 5.34
C VAL A 66 35.77 16.28 5.49
N ILE A 67 35.98 16.99 4.39
CA ILE A 67 35.86 18.46 4.34
C ILE A 67 34.61 18.77 3.55
N ALA A 68 33.74 19.60 4.10
CA ALA A 68 32.57 20.11 3.39
C ALA A 68 33.04 21.00 2.21
N ASP A 69 32.39 20.87 1.06
CA ASP A 69 32.69 21.72 -0.11
C ASP A 69 32.28 23.19 0.13
N SER A 70 32.49 24.05 -0.85
CA SER A 70 32.15 25.49 -0.76
C SER A 70 30.65 25.74 -0.56
N ASN A 71 29.80 24.78 -0.92
CA ASN A 71 28.33 24.81 -0.71
C ASN A 71 27.92 24.17 0.60
N GLY A 72 28.87 23.72 1.42
CA GLY A 72 28.64 23.06 2.68
C GLY A 72 28.32 21.56 2.59
N ASN A 73 28.31 20.94 1.41
CA ASN A 73 28.00 19.54 1.29
C ASN A 73 29.18 18.66 1.70
N PHE A 74 28.93 17.63 2.47
CA PHE A 74 29.92 16.58 2.75
C PHE A 74 29.36 15.20 2.46
N ARG A 75 30.26 14.27 2.13
CA ARG A 75 29.98 12.86 1.97
C ARG A 75 31.16 12.02 2.40
N ALA A 76 30.88 10.93 3.10
CA ALA A 76 31.82 9.87 3.41
C ALA A 76 31.16 8.51 3.19
N ASP A 77 31.94 7.52 2.82
CA ASP A 77 31.46 6.15 2.73
C ASP A 77 32.00 5.35 3.92
N LEU A 78 31.08 4.83 4.76
CA LEU A 78 31.43 3.89 5.81
C LEU A 78 31.87 2.57 5.17
N PRO A 79 32.83 1.84 5.77
CA PRO A 79 33.23 0.54 5.25
C PRO A 79 32.10 -0.48 5.34
N ALA A 80 32.16 -1.51 4.51
CA ALA A 80 31.28 -2.65 4.61
C ALA A 80 31.40 -3.31 6.00
N MET A 81 30.29 -3.36 6.74
CA MET A 81 30.21 -3.93 8.07
C MET A 81 29.42 -5.24 8.07
N LYS A 82 29.77 -6.15 8.99
CA LYS A 82 28.94 -7.34 9.28
C LYS A 82 27.71 -6.92 10.09
N ALA A 83 26.63 -7.72 9.98
CA ALA A 83 25.44 -7.52 10.79
C ALA A 83 25.77 -7.45 12.29
N GLY A 84 25.09 -6.56 13.01
CA GLY A 84 25.29 -6.37 14.43
C GLY A 84 24.79 -5.03 14.96
N GLY A 85 25.23 -4.67 16.12
CA GLY A 85 24.82 -3.48 16.87
C GLY A 85 24.22 -3.88 18.23
N PRO A 86 23.71 -2.88 19.00
CA PRO A 86 23.62 -1.47 18.63
C PRO A 86 24.97 -0.73 18.64
N TYR A 87 25.15 0.16 17.70
CA TYR A 87 26.32 1.04 17.61
C TYR A 87 25.92 2.50 17.85
N THR A 88 26.94 3.34 18.14
CA THR A 88 26.82 4.79 18.08
C THR A 88 27.51 5.30 16.83
N LEU A 89 26.78 6.03 15.99
CA LEU A 89 27.31 6.73 14.81
C LEU A 89 27.42 8.22 15.16
N MET A 90 28.64 8.74 15.12
CA MET A 90 28.92 10.16 15.37
C MET A 90 29.28 10.84 14.05
N ILE A 91 28.67 11.98 13.75
CA ILE A 91 28.88 12.75 12.52
C ILE A 91 28.99 14.22 12.95
N GLY A 92 30.21 14.76 13.00
CA GLY A 92 30.47 16.08 13.57
C GLY A 92 30.02 16.15 15.03
N ASP A 93 29.06 17.02 15.30
CA ASP A 93 28.41 17.24 16.61
C ASP A 93 27.17 16.34 16.80
N VAL A 94 26.68 15.67 15.74
CA VAL A 94 25.50 14.81 15.81
C VAL A 94 25.87 13.41 16.31
N VAL A 95 25.13 12.91 17.28
CA VAL A 95 25.31 11.58 17.88
C VAL A 95 24.04 10.76 17.68
N LEU A 96 24.12 9.71 16.86
CA LEU A 96 23.04 8.77 16.60
C LEU A 96 23.30 7.48 17.37
N THR A 97 22.42 7.17 18.31
CA THR A 97 22.53 5.99 19.17
C THR A 97 21.65 4.84 18.66
N ASN A 98 21.90 3.64 19.17
CA ASN A 98 21.11 2.44 18.84
C ASN A 98 21.04 2.15 17.32
N VAL A 99 22.14 2.43 16.60
CA VAL A 99 22.25 2.14 15.16
C VAL A 99 22.52 0.64 14.97
N LEU A 100 21.73 0.00 14.14
CA LEU A 100 21.93 -1.41 13.77
C LEU A 100 22.55 -1.52 12.39
N VAL A 101 23.30 -2.60 12.17
CA VAL A 101 23.80 -3.01 10.84
C VAL A 101 23.05 -4.25 10.43
N GLY A 102 22.32 -4.20 9.33
CA GLY A 102 21.43 -5.26 8.91
C GLY A 102 21.02 -5.16 7.45
N ASP A 103 19.92 -5.76 7.07
CA ASP A 103 19.35 -5.64 5.74
C ASP A 103 18.29 -4.54 5.72
N VAL A 104 18.34 -3.69 4.70
CA VAL A 104 17.40 -2.57 4.54
C VAL A 104 16.55 -2.79 3.29
N TRP A 105 15.24 -2.71 3.44
CA TRP A 105 14.25 -2.94 2.38
C TRP A 105 13.44 -1.68 2.13
N LEU A 106 13.33 -1.28 0.86
CA LEU A 106 12.47 -0.18 0.45
C LEU A 106 11.15 -0.76 -0.10
N CYS A 107 10.07 -0.60 0.66
CA CYS A 107 8.72 -1.01 0.28
C CYS A 107 7.99 0.20 -0.32
N SER A 108 7.71 0.16 -1.63
CA SER A 108 7.16 1.29 -2.37
C SER A 108 5.98 0.89 -3.23
N GLY A 109 5.14 1.86 -3.58
CA GLY A 109 3.99 1.66 -4.43
C GLY A 109 2.75 2.44 -3.99
N GLN A 110 1.56 1.84 -4.15
CA GLN A 110 0.30 2.48 -3.77
C GLN A 110 -0.35 1.82 -2.54
N SER A 111 -1.68 1.93 -2.40
CA SER A 111 -2.39 1.54 -1.18
C SER A 111 -2.16 0.10 -0.71
N ASN A 112 -1.97 -0.86 -1.60
CA ASN A 112 -1.81 -2.26 -1.21
C ASN A 112 -0.50 -2.57 -0.46
N ILE A 113 0.59 -1.83 -0.70
CA ILE A 113 1.79 -1.89 0.15
C ILE A 113 1.58 -1.15 1.47
N ASP A 114 0.63 -0.21 1.52
CA ASP A 114 0.35 0.66 2.64
C ASP A 114 -0.75 0.14 3.60
N VAL A 115 -1.47 -0.93 3.23
CA VAL A 115 -2.45 -1.57 4.10
C VAL A 115 -1.82 -1.82 5.47
N THR A 116 -2.46 -1.29 6.53
CA THR A 116 -1.89 -1.27 7.88
C THR A 116 -2.07 -2.58 8.63
N ILE A 117 -1.28 -2.80 9.67
CA ILE A 117 -1.46 -3.90 10.62
C ILE A 117 -2.85 -3.84 11.27
N GLU A 118 -3.34 -2.65 11.62
CA GLU A 118 -4.71 -2.46 12.13
C GLU A 118 -5.77 -3.07 11.21
N ARG A 119 -5.65 -2.81 9.90
CA ARG A 119 -6.63 -3.32 8.92
C ARG A 119 -6.62 -4.84 8.83
N VAL A 120 -5.45 -5.47 8.90
CA VAL A 120 -5.30 -6.93 8.79
C VAL A 120 -5.36 -7.63 10.15
N TYR A 121 -5.43 -6.90 11.25
CA TYR A 121 -5.43 -7.44 12.61
C TYR A 121 -6.43 -8.58 12.83
N PRO A 122 -7.69 -8.50 12.37
CA PRO A 122 -8.64 -9.60 12.54
C PRO A 122 -8.18 -10.93 11.96
N GLN A 123 -7.37 -10.91 10.89
CA GLN A 123 -6.84 -12.11 10.24
C GLN A 123 -5.69 -12.75 11.03
N TYR A 124 -4.92 -11.96 11.82
CA TYR A 124 -3.67 -12.39 12.44
C TYR A 124 -3.54 -11.96 13.91
N THR A 125 -4.64 -11.90 14.65
CA THR A 125 -4.71 -11.39 16.03
C THR A 125 -3.62 -11.96 16.91
N THR A 126 -3.54 -13.30 17.04
CA THR A 126 -2.56 -14.00 17.88
C THR A 126 -1.11 -13.66 17.56
N GLU A 127 -0.78 -13.54 16.27
CA GLU A 127 0.59 -13.24 15.86
C GLU A 127 0.95 -11.77 16.11
N ILE A 128 0.01 -10.86 15.80
CA ILE A 128 0.22 -9.42 15.96
C ILE A 128 0.32 -9.04 17.44
N ASP A 129 -0.45 -9.69 18.30
CA ASP A 129 -0.38 -9.47 19.76
C ASP A 129 0.98 -9.82 20.37
N GLN A 130 1.74 -10.67 19.68
CA GLN A 130 3.09 -11.10 20.09
C GLN A 130 4.22 -10.27 19.46
N PHE A 131 3.92 -9.21 18.70
CA PHE A 131 4.95 -8.38 18.10
C PHE A 131 5.84 -7.71 19.15
N SER A 132 7.08 -8.19 19.23
CA SER A 132 8.11 -7.63 20.10
C SER A 132 9.49 -8.03 19.56
N ASN A 133 10.14 -7.14 18.80
CA ASN A 133 11.48 -7.38 18.29
C ASN A 133 12.24 -6.06 18.06
N ASP A 134 13.27 -5.83 18.88
CA ASP A 134 14.08 -4.62 18.82
C ASP A 134 15.11 -4.60 17.66
N LYS A 135 15.27 -5.72 16.93
CA LYS A 135 16.13 -5.82 15.75
C LYS A 135 15.39 -5.63 14.43
N ILE A 136 14.08 -5.50 14.46
CA ILE A 136 13.28 -5.10 13.31
C ILE A 136 12.88 -3.64 13.51
N ARG A 137 13.24 -2.78 12.57
CA ARG A 137 13.02 -1.33 12.64
C ARG A 137 12.12 -0.88 11.50
N LEU A 138 11.12 -0.09 11.85
CA LEU A 138 10.09 0.42 10.96
C LEU A 138 10.29 1.92 10.75
N PHE A 139 10.31 2.37 9.50
CA PHE A 139 10.41 3.77 9.13
C PHE A 139 9.43 4.09 8.00
N ARG A 140 8.53 5.05 8.21
CA ARG A 140 7.59 5.51 7.20
C ARG A 140 8.00 6.89 6.69
N ILE A 141 8.05 7.05 5.37
CA ILE A 141 8.23 8.35 4.74
C ILE A 141 6.88 9.06 4.72
N GLN A 142 6.89 10.34 5.10
CA GLN A 142 5.68 11.15 5.03
C GLN A 142 5.33 11.44 3.58
N ASN A 143 4.05 11.34 3.24
CA ASN A 143 3.53 11.66 1.93
C ASN A 143 3.79 13.14 1.58
N GLU A 144 4.50 13.36 0.48
CA GLU A 144 4.86 14.68 -0.03
C GLU A 144 4.95 14.64 -1.56
N THR A 145 4.65 15.76 -2.20
CA THR A 145 4.77 15.94 -3.66
C THR A 145 5.62 17.17 -3.97
N ASN A 146 6.35 17.11 -5.10
CA ASN A 146 7.06 18.27 -5.61
C ASN A 146 6.89 18.37 -7.13
N THR A 147 6.23 19.44 -7.56
CA THR A 147 5.97 19.76 -8.97
C THR A 147 7.09 20.55 -9.63
N HIS A 148 8.02 21.13 -8.85
CA HIS A 148 9.08 22.02 -9.34
C HIS A 148 10.37 21.30 -9.74
N GLY A 149 10.56 20.06 -9.28
CA GLY A 149 11.76 19.26 -9.50
C GLY A 149 12.16 18.46 -8.27
N VAL A 150 13.36 17.86 -8.31
CA VAL A 150 13.85 17.04 -7.21
C VAL A 150 14.18 17.88 -5.98
N GLN A 151 13.90 17.37 -4.81
CA GLN A 151 14.31 17.97 -3.55
C GLN A 151 15.48 17.20 -2.91
N GLU A 152 16.25 17.88 -2.06
CA GLU A 152 17.48 17.32 -1.49
C GLU A 152 17.22 16.37 -0.31
N ASP A 153 16.09 16.53 0.39
CA ASP A 153 15.74 15.74 1.58
C ASP A 153 14.24 15.46 1.62
N ILE A 154 13.86 14.39 2.30
CA ILE A 154 12.48 14.13 2.64
C ILE A 154 12.01 15.11 3.70
N ARG A 155 10.73 15.42 3.71
CA ARG A 155 10.16 16.27 4.76
C ARG A 155 10.46 15.68 6.14
N ALA A 156 10.98 16.55 7.04
CA ALA A 156 11.20 16.18 8.44
C ALA A 156 9.89 15.68 9.05
N THR A 157 9.87 14.41 9.45
CA THR A 157 8.67 13.77 9.96
C THR A 157 8.75 13.64 11.47
N SER A 158 7.58 13.57 12.12
CA SER A 158 7.47 13.10 13.51
C SER A 158 7.69 11.59 13.63
N ILE A 159 7.91 10.89 12.50
CA ILE A 159 8.05 9.44 12.43
C ILE A 159 9.53 9.09 12.47
N ASN A 160 9.94 8.44 13.55
CA ASN A 160 11.30 7.98 13.76
C ASN A 160 11.40 6.48 13.46
N TRP A 161 12.62 5.98 13.33
CA TRP A 161 12.89 4.55 13.35
C TRP A 161 12.38 3.94 14.64
N LYS A 162 11.41 3.04 14.56
CA LYS A 162 10.75 2.41 15.70
C LYS A 162 11.01 0.90 15.71
N PRO A 163 11.27 0.29 16.86
CA PRO A 163 11.33 -1.17 16.97
C PRO A 163 9.96 -1.78 16.69
N LEU A 164 9.94 -3.03 16.24
CA LEU A 164 8.69 -3.76 16.06
C LEU A 164 8.06 -4.07 17.41
N THR A 165 6.94 -3.43 17.69
CA THR A 165 5.96 -3.78 18.71
C THR A 165 4.57 -3.69 18.09
N LYS A 166 3.54 -4.22 18.74
CA LYS A 166 2.15 -4.09 18.28
C LYS A 166 1.78 -2.62 18.06
N GLU A 167 2.08 -1.75 19.02
CA GLU A 167 1.74 -0.32 19.01
C GLU A 167 2.47 0.41 17.89
N ASN A 168 3.76 0.17 17.71
CA ASN A 168 4.55 0.82 16.68
C ASN A 168 4.18 0.35 15.27
N ALA A 169 3.76 -0.90 15.13
CA ALA A 169 3.34 -1.47 13.85
C ALA A 169 1.89 -1.14 13.49
N TRP A 170 1.05 -0.76 14.44
CA TRP A 170 -0.40 -0.65 14.27
C TRP A 170 -0.82 0.11 13.03
N THR A 171 -0.26 1.29 12.81
CA THR A 171 -0.49 2.11 11.63
C THR A 171 0.56 1.93 10.52
N PHE A 172 1.43 0.93 10.63
CA PHE A 172 2.48 0.66 9.67
C PHE A 172 2.04 -0.40 8.64
N SER A 173 2.75 -0.46 7.50
CA SER A 173 2.52 -1.44 6.43
C SER A 173 2.53 -2.88 6.95
N ALA A 174 1.46 -3.62 6.71
CA ALA A 174 1.40 -5.04 7.04
C ALA A 174 2.40 -5.85 6.20
N VAL A 175 2.48 -5.60 4.89
CA VAL A 175 3.46 -6.26 4.02
C VAL A 175 4.89 -6.01 4.50
N GLY A 176 5.23 -4.74 4.78
CA GLY A 176 6.57 -4.40 5.28
C GLY A 176 6.88 -5.04 6.63
N THR A 177 5.93 -5.05 7.56
CA THR A 177 6.09 -5.64 8.89
C THR A 177 6.31 -7.17 8.81
N PHE A 178 5.45 -7.88 8.08
CA PHE A 178 5.58 -9.34 7.93
C PHE A 178 6.83 -9.72 7.13
N LEU A 179 7.22 -8.92 6.14
CA LEU A 179 8.49 -9.12 5.44
C LEU A 179 9.67 -9.01 6.40
N GLY A 180 9.74 -7.93 7.19
CA GLY A 180 10.80 -7.73 8.17
C GLY A 180 10.89 -8.87 9.18
N LYS A 181 9.73 -9.35 9.67
CA LYS A 181 9.64 -10.50 10.58
C LYS A 181 10.18 -11.77 9.93
N ARG A 182 9.68 -12.12 8.73
CA ARG A 182 10.12 -13.29 7.98
C ARG A 182 11.64 -13.28 7.72
N MET A 183 12.18 -12.14 7.25
CA MET A 183 13.59 -12.01 6.94
C MET A 183 14.47 -12.11 8.20
N PHE A 184 14.00 -11.57 9.31
CA PHE A 184 14.68 -11.72 10.61
C PHE A 184 14.66 -13.16 11.11
N GLU A 185 13.53 -13.85 11.08
CA GLU A 185 13.40 -15.25 11.51
C GLU A 185 14.29 -16.18 10.69
N GLN A 186 14.43 -15.91 9.41
CA GLN A 186 15.26 -16.70 8.51
C GLN A 186 16.76 -16.46 8.70
N THR A 187 17.17 -15.21 9.02
CA THR A 187 18.60 -14.84 8.96
C THR A 187 19.19 -14.50 10.32
N GLY A 188 18.38 -14.17 11.32
CA GLY A 188 18.82 -13.61 12.60
C GLY A 188 19.45 -12.22 12.50
N VAL A 189 19.41 -11.59 11.30
CA VAL A 189 20.04 -10.32 10.99
C VAL A 189 19.06 -9.18 11.24
N PRO A 190 19.49 -8.04 11.82
CA PRO A 190 18.62 -6.87 11.97
C PRO A 190 18.01 -6.45 10.63
N GLN A 191 16.75 -6.02 10.67
CA GLN A 191 15.98 -5.61 9.49
C GLN A 191 15.54 -4.15 9.61
N GLY A 192 15.76 -3.37 8.56
CA GLY A 192 15.25 -2.02 8.40
C GLY A 192 14.20 -1.99 7.30
N ILE A 193 12.97 -1.61 7.63
CA ILE A 193 11.86 -1.52 6.70
C ILE A 193 11.51 -0.05 6.47
N ILE A 194 11.78 0.42 5.28
CA ILE A 194 11.41 1.77 4.85
C ILE A 194 10.16 1.66 3.98
N VAL A 195 9.07 2.30 4.38
CA VAL A 195 7.83 2.37 3.59
C VAL A 195 7.72 3.75 2.95
N ASN A 196 7.63 3.76 1.63
CA ASN A 196 7.46 4.91 0.78
C ASN A 196 6.31 4.65 -0.19
N SER A 197 5.07 5.00 0.20
CA SER A 197 3.86 4.62 -0.50
C SER A 197 2.81 5.72 -0.44
N TRP A 198 1.97 5.80 -1.49
CA TRP A 198 0.80 6.68 -1.50
C TRP A 198 -0.36 6.02 -2.26
N GLY A 199 -1.50 5.82 -1.58
CA GLY A 199 -2.68 5.19 -2.17
C GLY A 199 -3.21 5.92 -3.40
N GLY A 200 -3.68 5.15 -4.40
CA GLY A 200 -4.30 5.69 -5.62
C GLY A 200 -3.33 6.29 -6.64
N THR A 201 -2.01 6.18 -6.45
CA THR A 201 -1.03 6.82 -7.33
C THR A 201 -0.66 5.97 -8.53
N PRO A 202 -0.61 6.55 -9.75
CA PRO A 202 -0.15 5.88 -10.95
C PRO A 202 1.38 5.83 -11.00
N ILE A 203 1.93 4.87 -11.76
CA ILE A 203 3.39 4.64 -11.86
C ILE A 203 4.15 5.88 -12.37
N GLU A 204 3.54 6.70 -13.21
CA GLU A 204 4.12 7.90 -13.80
C GLU A 204 4.59 8.92 -12.75
N ALA A 205 3.93 8.96 -11.61
CA ALA A 205 4.32 9.85 -10.50
C ALA A 205 5.68 9.46 -9.86
N TRP A 206 6.13 8.22 -10.06
CA TRP A 206 7.31 7.63 -9.45
C TRP A 206 8.54 7.58 -10.37
N ILE A 207 8.49 8.22 -11.54
CA ILE A 207 9.53 8.22 -12.56
C ILE A 207 10.07 9.64 -12.73
N SER A 208 11.39 9.80 -12.96
CA SER A 208 12.00 11.10 -13.22
C SER A 208 11.52 11.73 -14.54
N ALA A 209 11.56 13.05 -14.61
CA ALA A 209 11.22 13.78 -15.82
C ALA A 209 12.07 13.35 -17.03
N ASP A 210 13.39 13.20 -16.83
CA ASP A 210 14.32 12.79 -17.90
C ASP A 210 13.96 11.42 -18.48
N SER A 211 13.55 10.47 -17.63
CA SER A 211 13.13 9.12 -18.05
C SER A 211 11.81 9.12 -18.81
N LEU A 212 10.91 10.08 -18.57
CA LEU A 212 9.64 10.22 -19.27
C LEU A 212 9.75 11.06 -20.54
N GLN A 213 10.65 12.05 -20.57
CA GLN A 213 10.72 13.09 -21.61
C GLN A 213 10.81 12.53 -23.04
N GLN A 214 11.57 11.45 -23.24
CA GLN A 214 11.79 10.90 -24.57
C GLN A 214 10.57 10.17 -25.13
N ALA A 215 9.87 9.38 -24.29
CA ALA A 215 8.79 8.51 -24.74
C ALA A 215 7.38 9.06 -24.43
N TYR A 216 7.27 9.90 -23.41
CA TYR A 216 6.01 10.40 -22.87
C TYR A 216 6.02 11.91 -22.60
N PRO A 217 6.46 12.77 -23.54
CA PRO A 217 6.57 14.23 -23.31
C PRO A 217 5.22 14.87 -22.95
N ASP A 218 4.10 14.32 -23.47
CA ASP A 218 2.77 14.85 -23.19
C ASP A 218 2.31 14.61 -21.74
N LEU A 219 2.84 13.59 -21.07
CA LEU A 219 2.58 13.40 -19.64
C LEU A 219 3.14 14.56 -18.82
N LEU A 220 4.33 15.04 -19.16
CA LEU A 220 4.97 16.13 -18.43
C LEU A 220 4.25 17.48 -18.58
N LYS A 221 3.51 17.69 -19.67
CA LYS A 221 2.69 18.88 -19.87
C LYS A 221 1.59 19.01 -18.81
N LYS A 222 1.10 17.88 -18.29
CA LYS A 222 0.08 17.88 -17.23
C LYS A 222 0.56 18.53 -15.94
N THR A 223 1.87 18.48 -15.66
CA THR A 223 2.46 19.04 -14.45
C THR A 223 2.66 20.55 -14.53
N GLN A 224 2.77 21.13 -15.74
CA GLN A 224 3.13 22.54 -15.94
C GLN A 224 2.19 23.53 -15.25
N LEU A 225 0.88 23.29 -15.32
CA LEU A 225 -0.10 24.17 -14.66
C LEU A 225 0.09 24.20 -13.13
N TYR A 226 0.49 23.08 -12.55
CA TYR A 226 0.66 22.88 -11.12
C TYR A 226 2.04 23.29 -10.60
N GLN A 227 2.90 23.84 -11.46
CA GLN A 227 4.15 24.52 -11.07
C GLN A 227 3.91 25.94 -10.55
N SER A 228 2.68 26.48 -10.70
CA SER A 228 2.30 27.71 -10.05
C SER A 228 1.77 27.43 -8.64
N ASP A 229 2.56 27.77 -7.62
CA ASP A 229 2.12 27.65 -6.21
C ASP A 229 0.87 28.47 -5.91
N GLU A 230 0.73 29.65 -6.55
CA GLU A 230 -0.46 30.49 -6.40
C GLU A 230 -1.71 29.77 -6.94
N TYR A 231 -1.59 29.17 -8.13
CA TYR A 231 -2.68 28.39 -8.71
C TYR A 231 -3.08 27.23 -7.80
N VAL A 232 -2.09 26.44 -7.34
CA VAL A 232 -2.33 25.27 -6.47
C VAL A 232 -2.97 25.69 -5.16
N LYS A 233 -2.46 26.74 -4.50
CA LYS A 233 -3.02 27.26 -3.25
C LYS A 233 -4.43 27.82 -3.43
N ALA A 234 -4.66 28.58 -4.49
CA ALA A 234 -5.98 29.14 -4.79
C ALA A 234 -7.01 28.02 -5.06
N GLN A 235 -6.63 27.02 -5.85
CA GLN A 235 -7.52 25.89 -6.16
C GLN A 235 -7.80 25.03 -4.91
N ALA A 236 -6.78 24.71 -4.12
CA ALA A 236 -6.96 23.97 -2.87
C ALA A 236 -7.87 24.72 -1.88
N HIS A 237 -7.68 26.02 -1.73
CA HIS A 237 -8.54 26.85 -0.88
C HIS A 237 -9.98 26.92 -1.40
N ALA A 238 -10.18 27.09 -2.72
CA ALA A 238 -11.50 27.08 -3.32
C ALA A 238 -12.22 25.73 -3.09
N ASN A 239 -11.52 24.62 -3.26
CA ASN A 239 -12.05 23.27 -3.00
C ASN A 239 -12.42 23.08 -1.53
N GLN A 240 -11.58 23.53 -0.61
CA GLN A 240 -11.85 23.47 0.83
C GLN A 240 -13.13 24.26 1.19
N LEU A 241 -13.27 25.50 0.69
CA LEU A 241 -14.46 26.31 0.93
C LEU A 241 -15.71 25.68 0.33
N ALA A 242 -15.62 25.12 -0.87
CA ALA A 242 -16.72 24.44 -1.54
C ALA A 242 -17.19 23.22 -0.74
N ASP A 243 -16.25 22.38 -0.27
CA ASP A 243 -16.53 21.19 0.53
C ASP A 243 -17.15 21.57 1.90
N GLN A 244 -16.58 22.57 2.57
CA GLN A 244 -17.10 23.08 3.83
C GLN A 244 -18.54 23.60 3.64
N ARG A 245 -18.77 24.45 2.63
CA ARG A 245 -20.10 25.02 2.39
C ARG A 245 -21.12 23.96 2.00
N TRP A 246 -20.71 22.98 1.20
CA TRP A 246 -21.58 21.85 0.84
C TRP A 246 -21.98 21.05 2.09
N THR A 247 -21.05 20.78 2.98
CA THR A 247 -21.27 20.03 4.23
C THR A 247 -22.16 20.81 5.21
N GLU A 248 -21.97 22.13 5.33
CA GLU A 248 -22.81 22.99 6.14
C GLU A 248 -24.29 22.99 5.64
N LEU A 249 -24.48 23.14 4.33
CA LEU A 249 -25.81 23.09 3.71
C LEU A 249 -26.46 21.72 3.84
N LEU A 250 -25.69 20.65 3.73
CA LEU A 250 -26.18 19.30 3.97
C LEU A 250 -26.72 19.17 5.39
N ASN A 251 -25.93 19.58 6.38
CA ASN A 251 -26.31 19.47 7.80
C ASN A 251 -27.50 20.38 8.15
N GLU A 252 -27.54 21.59 7.58
CA GLU A 252 -28.64 22.54 7.78
C GLU A 252 -29.99 22.01 7.25
N LYS A 253 -29.96 21.28 6.12
CA LYS A 253 -31.17 20.80 5.44
C LYS A 253 -31.56 19.37 5.82
N ASP A 254 -30.72 18.65 6.54
CA ASP A 254 -30.91 17.23 6.83
C ASP A 254 -32.05 17.04 7.87
N PRO A 255 -33.17 16.42 7.46
CA PRO A 255 -34.31 16.21 8.37
C PRO A 255 -33.95 15.29 9.52
N GLY A 256 -33.01 14.37 9.34
CA GLY A 256 -32.62 13.43 10.39
C GLY A 256 -31.84 14.08 11.53
N ILE A 257 -31.12 15.18 11.26
CA ILE A 257 -30.51 16.01 12.31
C ILE A 257 -31.60 16.81 13.03
N GLN A 258 -32.50 17.47 12.27
CA GLN A 258 -33.54 18.35 12.82
C GLN A 258 -34.58 17.60 13.66
N GLN A 259 -34.93 16.37 13.24
CA GLN A 259 -35.95 15.52 13.88
C GLN A 259 -35.38 14.45 14.79
N HIS A 260 -34.04 14.46 15.00
CA HIS A 260 -33.34 13.54 15.89
C HIS A 260 -33.54 12.05 15.53
N PHE A 261 -33.36 11.68 14.26
CA PHE A 261 -33.51 10.28 13.78
C PHE A 261 -32.59 9.28 14.50
N THR A 262 -31.59 9.75 15.23
CA THR A 262 -30.72 8.92 16.05
C THR A 262 -31.31 8.54 17.39
N ALA A 263 -32.36 9.26 17.87
CA ALA A 263 -32.93 9.02 19.18
C ALA A 263 -33.52 7.61 19.31
N LEU A 264 -33.31 7.01 20.47
CA LEU A 264 -33.75 5.65 20.72
C LEU A 264 -35.28 5.49 20.66
N ASP A 265 -36.00 6.49 21.15
CA ASP A 265 -37.46 6.57 21.21
C ASP A 265 -38.09 7.23 19.98
N TYR A 266 -37.29 7.49 18.93
CA TYR A 266 -37.83 7.99 17.66
C TYR A 266 -38.71 6.92 17.01
N ASP A 267 -39.95 7.30 16.66
CA ASP A 267 -40.91 6.42 15.98
C ASP A 267 -40.58 6.29 14.47
N ASP A 268 -39.99 5.19 14.10
CA ASP A 268 -39.69 4.82 12.71
C ASP A 268 -40.68 3.81 12.11
N SER A 269 -41.84 3.63 12.74
CA SER A 269 -42.87 2.66 12.29
C SER A 269 -43.37 2.95 10.87
N THR A 270 -43.38 4.23 10.48
CA THR A 270 -43.81 4.68 9.15
C THR A 270 -42.71 4.60 8.08
N TRP A 271 -41.46 4.30 8.47
CA TRP A 271 -40.38 4.21 7.52
C TRP A 271 -40.47 2.95 6.66
N GLU A 272 -40.10 3.10 5.38
CA GLU A 272 -40.00 1.97 4.47
C GLU A 272 -38.97 0.96 4.95
N THR A 273 -39.25 -0.33 4.77
CA THR A 273 -38.28 -1.40 5.02
C THR A 273 -37.59 -1.76 3.71
N VAL A 274 -36.25 -1.69 3.69
CA VAL A 274 -35.43 -1.95 2.50
C VAL A 274 -34.38 -3.02 2.79
N ASN A 275 -34.06 -3.82 1.78
CA ASN A 275 -32.91 -4.73 1.86
C ASN A 275 -31.61 -3.95 1.59
N GLN A 276 -30.59 -4.08 2.45
CA GLN A 276 -29.33 -3.32 2.38
C GLN A 276 -28.57 -3.51 1.05
N PHE A 277 -28.71 -4.66 0.41
CA PHE A 277 -28.05 -4.97 -0.86
C PHE A 277 -28.87 -4.57 -2.08
N SER A 278 -30.09 -4.09 -1.90
CA SER A 278 -30.86 -3.44 -2.96
C SER A 278 -30.33 -2.02 -3.14
N MET A 279 -30.03 -1.60 -4.36
CA MET A 279 -29.60 -0.22 -4.63
C MET A 279 -30.76 0.74 -4.90
N GLU A 280 -32.01 0.26 -4.90
CA GLU A 280 -33.17 1.09 -5.26
C GLU A 280 -33.46 2.18 -4.22
N TRP A 281 -33.29 1.86 -2.92
CA TRP A 281 -33.43 2.82 -1.83
C TRP A 281 -32.44 3.99 -1.90
N ALA A 282 -31.31 3.79 -2.57
CA ALA A 282 -30.23 4.78 -2.73
C ALA A 282 -30.36 5.63 -4.00
N LYS A 283 -31.45 5.44 -4.78
CA LYS A 283 -31.65 6.12 -6.06
C LYS A 283 -32.82 7.10 -6.01
N LYS A 284 -32.68 8.18 -6.78
CA LYS A 284 -33.72 9.12 -7.08
C LYS A 284 -33.66 9.48 -8.57
N LYS A 285 -34.77 9.27 -9.28
CA LYS A 285 -34.85 9.49 -10.74
C LYS A 285 -33.73 8.78 -11.52
N GLY A 286 -33.40 7.54 -11.14
CA GLY A 286 -32.42 6.70 -11.83
C GLY A 286 -30.95 7.01 -11.53
N ARG A 287 -30.63 8.03 -10.70
CA ARG A 287 -29.28 8.33 -10.22
C ARG A 287 -29.14 8.09 -8.73
N GLY A 288 -27.93 7.91 -8.24
CA GLY A 288 -27.67 7.89 -6.80
C GLY A 288 -28.06 9.21 -6.14
N ILE A 289 -28.58 9.11 -4.92
CA ILE A 289 -28.83 10.27 -4.07
C ILE A 289 -27.49 10.86 -3.67
N ILE A 290 -27.28 12.12 -3.97
CA ILE A 290 -26.16 12.91 -3.47
C ILE A 290 -26.63 13.66 -2.22
N GLY A 291 -25.92 13.51 -1.10
CA GLY A 291 -26.36 14.14 0.16
C GLY A 291 -26.44 13.13 1.29
N SER A 292 -27.58 13.01 1.96
CA SER A 292 -27.74 12.09 3.08
C SER A 292 -28.90 11.11 2.91
N ILE A 293 -28.71 9.92 3.47
CA ILE A 293 -29.73 8.86 3.61
C ILE A 293 -29.61 8.31 5.04
N TRP A 294 -30.73 7.97 5.63
CA TRP A 294 -30.82 7.42 6.98
C TRP A 294 -31.33 6.00 6.98
N LEU A 295 -30.63 5.15 7.69
CA LEU A 295 -31.03 3.75 7.93
C LEU A 295 -31.07 3.47 9.43
N ARG A 296 -32.08 2.75 9.87
CA ARG A 296 -32.25 2.34 11.29
C ARG A 296 -32.53 0.85 11.35
N GLN A 297 -31.97 0.19 12.36
CA GLN A 297 -32.22 -1.22 12.63
C GLN A 297 -32.36 -1.46 14.12
N HIS A 298 -33.43 -2.15 14.49
CA HIS A 298 -33.65 -2.63 15.85
C HIS A 298 -32.96 -3.98 16.05
N VAL A 299 -32.13 -4.07 17.09
CA VAL A 299 -31.38 -5.28 17.41
C VAL A 299 -31.72 -5.71 18.84
N GLN A 300 -32.19 -6.95 18.99
CA GLN A 300 -32.48 -7.53 20.29
C GLN A 300 -31.21 -8.06 20.94
N ILE A 301 -30.88 -7.54 22.11
CA ILE A 301 -29.72 -7.96 22.91
C ILE A 301 -30.24 -8.77 24.11
N ASP A 302 -29.75 -9.98 24.25
CA ASP A 302 -30.08 -10.82 25.38
C ASP A 302 -29.37 -10.39 26.68
N LYS A 303 -29.79 -10.98 27.78
CA LYS A 303 -29.23 -10.67 29.11
C LYS A 303 -27.74 -11.00 29.23
N ALA A 304 -27.26 -11.99 28.49
CA ALA A 304 -25.85 -12.40 28.57
C ALA A 304 -24.92 -11.32 27.96
N HIS A 305 -25.35 -10.69 26.86
CA HIS A 305 -24.56 -9.69 26.15
C HIS A 305 -24.84 -8.25 26.61
N ALA A 306 -25.92 -8.02 27.34
CA ALA A 306 -26.27 -6.70 27.85
C ALA A 306 -25.17 -6.13 28.76
N GLY A 307 -24.77 -4.89 28.49
CA GLY A 307 -23.73 -4.19 29.25
C GLY A 307 -22.30 -4.61 28.94
N GLN A 308 -22.08 -5.66 28.12
CA GLN A 308 -20.73 -6.06 27.70
C GLN A 308 -20.15 -5.08 26.68
N PRO A 309 -18.81 -4.93 26.59
CA PRO A 309 -18.18 -4.29 25.46
C PRO A 309 -18.38 -5.14 24.20
N ALA A 310 -18.64 -4.50 23.07
CA ALA A 310 -18.87 -5.17 21.82
C ALA A 310 -18.12 -4.47 20.68
N ARG A 311 -18.16 -5.07 19.49
CA ARG A 311 -17.72 -4.44 18.27
C ARG A 311 -18.79 -4.56 17.20
N LEU A 312 -19.17 -3.46 16.58
CA LEU A 312 -20.07 -3.43 15.44
C LEU A 312 -19.27 -3.55 14.14
N LEU A 313 -19.60 -4.56 13.35
CA LEU A 313 -19.08 -4.76 12.00
C LEU A 313 -20.19 -4.42 11.00
N LEU A 314 -19.96 -3.41 10.15
CA LEU A 314 -20.88 -2.99 9.08
C LEU A 314 -20.26 -3.16 7.69
N GLY A 315 -19.39 -4.16 7.51
CA GLY A 315 -18.74 -4.42 6.24
C GLY A 315 -17.99 -3.22 5.71
N THR A 316 -18.22 -2.89 4.45
CA THR A 316 -17.72 -1.68 3.78
C THR A 316 -18.90 -0.96 3.14
N LEU A 317 -18.95 0.35 3.29
CA LEU A 317 -20.04 1.20 2.82
C LEU A 317 -19.51 2.19 1.76
N PHE A 318 -20.26 2.41 0.70
CA PHE A 318 -20.01 3.45 -0.28
C PHE A 318 -21.01 4.60 -0.06
N ASP A 319 -20.64 5.85 0.26
CA ASP A 319 -19.28 6.40 0.34
C ASP A 319 -18.84 6.59 1.82
N GLN A 320 -19.56 7.39 2.59
CA GLN A 320 -19.24 7.82 3.95
C GLN A 320 -20.40 7.48 4.89
N ASP A 321 -20.09 7.35 6.17
CA ASP A 321 -21.09 7.15 7.20
C ASP A 321 -20.73 7.81 8.53
N VAL A 322 -21.77 8.11 9.30
CA VAL A 322 -21.73 8.32 10.74
C VAL A 322 -22.71 7.34 11.36
N THR A 323 -22.23 6.51 12.27
CA THR A 323 -23.01 5.43 12.88
C THR A 323 -23.25 5.68 14.36
N TYR A 324 -24.49 5.47 14.77
CA TYR A 324 -24.97 5.70 16.13
C TYR A 324 -25.54 4.42 16.73
N LEU A 325 -25.40 4.28 18.05
CA LEU A 325 -26.08 3.26 18.85
C LEU A 325 -26.88 3.94 19.95
N ASN A 326 -28.20 3.70 20.00
CA ASN A 326 -29.10 4.28 20.99
C ASN A 326 -28.97 5.82 21.13
N GLY A 327 -28.81 6.52 20.01
CA GLY A 327 -28.67 7.97 19.95
C GLY A 327 -27.25 8.52 20.13
N LYS A 328 -26.27 7.68 20.46
CA LYS A 328 -24.87 8.10 20.66
C LYS A 328 -24.01 7.66 19.48
N GLU A 329 -23.21 8.57 18.96
CA GLU A 329 -22.22 8.23 17.92
C GLU A 329 -21.21 7.22 18.47
N ILE A 330 -20.97 6.15 17.71
CA ILE A 330 -19.98 5.10 17.99
C ILE A 330 -18.83 5.08 16.99
N GLY A 331 -18.99 5.74 15.86
CA GLY A 331 -17.95 5.87 14.85
C GLY A 331 -18.40 6.50 13.55
N HIS A 332 -17.40 6.85 12.73
CA HIS A 332 -17.60 7.41 11.41
C HIS A 332 -16.47 7.03 10.46
N THR A 333 -16.76 7.02 9.17
CA THR A 333 -15.76 6.76 8.12
C THR A 333 -16.06 7.65 6.92
N TYR A 334 -15.08 8.47 6.50
CA TYR A 334 -15.27 9.53 5.51
C TYR A 334 -14.88 9.15 4.08
N TYR A 335 -14.68 7.85 3.79
CA TYR A 335 -14.47 7.38 2.42
C TYR A 335 -14.75 5.86 2.30
N GLN A 336 -14.86 5.40 1.06
CA GLN A 336 -15.46 4.09 0.72
C GLN A 336 -14.65 2.85 1.13
N TYR A 337 -13.32 2.91 1.30
CA TYR A 337 -12.52 1.69 1.38
C TYR A 337 -12.36 1.04 2.75
N PRO A 338 -12.28 1.74 3.88
CA PRO A 338 -12.10 1.09 5.17
C PRO A 338 -13.32 0.24 5.55
N PRO A 339 -13.10 -0.96 6.11
CA PRO A 339 -14.18 -1.68 6.76
C PRO A 339 -14.66 -0.90 8.00
N ARG A 340 -15.97 -0.86 8.20
CA ARG A 340 -16.62 -0.24 9.34
C ARG A 340 -16.54 -1.19 10.51
N ARG A 341 -15.71 -0.85 11.48
CA ARG A 341 -15.42 -1.63 12.68
C ARG A 341 -15.45 -0.69 13.88
N TYR A 342 -16.63 -0.55 14.50
CA TYR A 342 -16.86 0.43 15.55
C TYR A 342 -16.92 -0.25 16.92
N ASP A 343 -16.05 0.19 17.84
CA ASP A 343 -16.01 -0.36 19.18
C ASP A 343 -17.14 0.24 20.03
N ILE A 344 -17.86 -0.62 20.71
CA ILE A 344 -18.95 -0.27 21.62
C ILE A 344 -18.46 -0.45 23.04
N PRO A 345 -18.31 0.65 23.82
CA PRO A 345 -17.92 0.57 25.22
C PRO A 345 -18.92 -0.22 26.07
N ALA A 346 -18.42 -0.80 27.17
CA ALA A 346 -19.26 -1.45 28.16
C ALA A 346 -20.36 -0.50 28.67
N GLY A 347 -21.57 -1.04 28.88
CA GLY A 347 -22.73 -0.30 29.39
C GLY A 347 -23.53 0.47 28.33
N MET A 348 -23.15 0.43 27.03
CA MET A 348 -23.93 1.07 25.97
C MET A 348 -25.07 0.19 25.45
N LEU A 349 -24.85 -1.11 25.35
CA LEU A 349 -25.89 -2.10 24.99
C LEU A 349 -26.74 -2.42 26.21
N ARG A 350 -28.05 -2.42 26.06
CA ARG A 350 -29.04 -2.77 27.09
C ARG A 350 -29.74 -4.08 26.73
N GLU A 351 -30.29 -4.79 27.73
CA GLU A 351 -31.15 -5.93 27.48
C GLU A 351 -32.42 -5.49 26.70
N GLY A 352 -32.82 -6.26 25.72
CA GLY A 352 -33.97 -5.99 24.85
C GLY A 352 -33.58 -5.14 23.64
N ASP A 353 -34.43 -4.21 23.29
CA ASP A 353 -34.34 -3.45 22.05
C ASP A 353 -33.23 -2.36 22.09
N ASN A 354 -32.34 -2.40 21.10
CA ASN A 354 -31.31 -1.41 20.84
C ASN A 354 -31.41 -0.95 19.40
N VAL A 355 -31.05 0.30 19.11
CA VAL A 355 -31.20 0.87 17.78
C VAL A 355 -29.85 1.29 17.22
N ILE A 356 -29.47 0.69 16.10
CA ILE A 356 -28.34 1.14 15.26
C ILE A 356 -28.89 2.10 14.21
N THR A 357 -28.32 3.29 14.13
CA THR A 357 -28.69 4.28 13.12
C THR A 357 -27.46 4.61 12.29
N ILE A 358 -27.59 4.56 10.96
CA ILE A 358 -26.54 4.93 10.01
C ILE A 358 -27.01 6.16 9.24
N ARG A 359 -26.23 7.23 9.30
CA ARG A 359 -26.32 8.36 8.39
C ARG A 359 -25.31 8.16 7.27
N PHE A 360 -25.76 7.73 6.09
CA PHE A 360 -24.95 7.80 4.89
C PHE A 360 -24.77 9.24 4.44
N ILE A 361 -23.57 9.59 4.03
CA ILE A 361 -23.21 10.85 3.37
C ILE A 361 -22.56 10.50 2.05
N ASN A 362 -23.16 10.92 0.95
CA ASN A 362 -22.72 10.57 -0.38
C ASN A 362 -22.44 11.81 -1.22
N LYS A 363 -21.24 11.93 -1.78
CA LYS A 363 -20.82 13.03 -2.64
C LYS A 363 -20.87 12.67 -4.13
N TYR A 364 -20.85 11.37 -4.46
CA TYR A 364 -20.86 10.87 -5.85
C TYR A 364 -21.34 9.41 -5.90
N GLY A 365 -21.66 8.90 -7.09
CA GLY A 365 -22.05 7.50 -7.28
C GLY A 365 -23.40 7.13 -6.66
N ILE A 366 -23.58 5.87 -6.33
CA ILE A 366 -24.78 5.31 -5.70
C ILE A 366 -24.39 4.74 -4.34
N PRO A 367 -24.96 5.24 -3.23
CA PRO A 367 -24.72 4.67 -1.89
C PRO A 367 -25.13 3.20 -1.82
N HIS A 368 -24.31 2.35 -1.22
CA HIS A 368 -24.59 0.93 -1.08
C HIS A 368 -23.75 0.25 -0.02
N PHE A 369 -24.22 -0.91 0.46
CA PHE A 369 -23.44 -1.86 1.25
C PHE A 369 -22.72 -2.83 0.33
N ILE A 370 -21.46 -3.15 0.65
CA ILE A 370 -20.70 -4.16 -0.10
C ILE A 370 -21.11 -5.55 0.37
N PRO A 371 -21.62 -6.43 -0.52
CA PRO A 371 -21.97 -7.79 -0.15
C PRO A 371 -20.74 -8.63 0.26
N GLU A 372 -20.98 -9.81 0.85
CA GLU A 372 -19.92 -10.75 1.25
C GLU A 372 -18.94 -10.21 2.33
N LYS A 373 -19.37 -9.22 3.09
CA LYS A 373 -18.65 -8.67 4.25
C LYS A 373 -19.43 -8.99 5.54
N PRO A 374 -18.78 -8.95 6.72
CA PRO A 374 -19.49 -9.21 7.98
C PRO A 374 -20.37 -8.03 8.38
N TYR A 375 -21.62 -8.33 8.73
CA TYR A 375 -22.63 -7.43 9.29
C TYR A 375 -23.16 -8.03 10.58
N MET A 376 -22.54 -7.67 11.72
CA MET A 376 -22.82 -8.30 13.01
C MET A 376 -22.31 -7.48 14.17
N LEU A 377 -22.79 -7.80 15.37
CA LEU A 377 -22.15 -7.45 16.64
C LEU A 377 -21.31 -8.64 17.10
N THR A 378 -20.10 -8.35 17.58
CA THR A 378 -19.20 -9.35 18.17
C THR A 378 -18.86 -8.98 19.61
N PHE A 379 -18.75 -10.00 20.48
CA PHE A 379 -18.54 -9.86 21.92
C PHE A 379 -17.29 -10.65 22.36
N GLY A 380 -17.04 -10.71 23.63
CA GLY A 380 -15.95 -11.51 24.19
C GLY A 380 -14.54 -10.96 23.91
N ASP A 381 -13.55 -11.75 24.26
CA ASP A 381 -12.13 -11.38 24.09
C ASP A 381 -11.66 -11.48 22.63
N ASP A 382 -12.29 -12.35 21.85
CA ASP A 382 -12.00 -12.57 20.44
C ASP A 382 -12.84 -11.70 19.48
N ARG A 383 -13.62 -10.73 20.00
CA ARG A 383 -14.47 -9.80 19.21
C ARG A 383 -13.72 -9.05 18.10
N PHE A 384 -12.40 -9.03 18.16
CA PHE A 384 -11.55 -8.43 17.14
C PHE A 384 -11.11 -9.43 16.06
N SER A 385 -11.33 -10.71 16.28
CA SER A 385 -10.99 -11.79 15.34
C SER A 385 -11.89 -11.76 14.11
N GLN A 386 -11.39 -12.30 13.00
CA GLN A 386 -12.20 -12.55 11.80
C GLN A 386 -13.21 -13.69 12.01
N ASN A 387 -12.89 -14.61 12.91
CA ASN A 387 -13.72 -15.78 13.25
C ASN A 387 -13.97 -15.79 14.78
N PRO A 388 -14.83 -14.89 15.29
CA PRO A 388 -15.23 -14.92 16.70
C PRO A 388 -16.03 -16.20 17.01
N MET A 389 -16.15 -16.56 18.30
CA MET A 389 -16.95 -17.71 18.70
C MET A 389 -18.43 -17.49 18.34
N PRO A 390 -19.13 -18.50 17.83
CA PRO A 390 -20.52 -18.33 17.38
C PRO A 390 -21.48 -17.80 18.45
N GLU A 391 -21.28 -18.18 19.73
CA GLU A 391 -22.06 -17.69 20.86
C GLU A 391 -21.83 -16.20 21.17
N ASP A 392 -20.73 -15.63 20.72
CA ASP A 392 -20.35 -14.22 20.87
C ASP A 392 -20.71 -13.38 19.65
N VAL A 393 -21.64 -13.84 18.79
CA VAL A 393 -22.05 -13.15 17.56
C VAL A 393 -23.55 -12.93 17.52
N ILE A 394 -23.96 -11.69 17.30
CA ILE A 394 -25.34 -11.34 16.96
C ILE A 394 -25.35 -10.81 15.51
N PRO A 395 -25.86 -11.58 14.53
CA PRO A 395 -25.93 -11.14 13.14
C PRO A 395 -26.94 -9.98 13.00
N LEU A 396 -26.61 -9.02 12.15
CA LEU A 396 -27.55 -7.97 11.75
C LEU A 396 -28.50 -8.48 10.67
N SER A 397 -29.72 -7.98 10.66
CA SER A 397 -30.66 -8.20 9.57
C SER A 397 -30.18 -7.50 8.30
N GLU A 398 -30.43 -8.10 7.14
CA GLU A 398 -30.26 -7.41 5.86
C GLU A 398 -31.31 -6.31 5.61
N ASN A 399 -32.36 -6.28 6.43
CA ASN A 399 -33.47 -5.33 6.30
C ASN A 399 -33.33 -4.18 7.28
N TRP A 400 -33.44 -2.97 6.76
CA TRP A 400 -33.33 -1.72 7.49
C TRP A 400 -34.57 -0.86 7.29
N LYS A 401 -34.95 -0.08 8.29
CA LYS A 401 -35.83 1.05 8.13
C LYS A 401 -35.10 2.17 7.41
N HIS A 402 -35.70 2.72 6.36
CA HIS A 402 -35.11 3.70 5.46
C HIS A 402 -35.88 4.99 5.44
N HIS A 403 -35.15 6.10 5.47
CA HIS A 403 -35.68 7.44 5.21
C HIS A 403 -34.71 8.24 4.33
N ALA A 404 -35.23 8.83 3.27
CA ALA A 404 -34.47 9.76 2.47
C ALA A 404 -34.11 11.01 3.30
N GLY A 405 -32.84 11.35 3.35
CA GLY A 405 -32.38 12.61 3.94
C GLY A 405 -32.49 13.77 2.94
N VAL A 406 -31.37 14.34 2.58
CA VAL A 406 -31.30 15.47 1.62
C VAL A 406 -30.70 14.99 0.30
N ASP A 407 -31.34 15.38 -0.82
CA ASP A 407 -30.80 15.26 -2.16
C ASP A 407 -30.18 16.60 -2.57
N MET A 408 -28.84 16.64 -2.56
CA MET A 408 -28.05 17.85 -2.82
C MET A 408 -27.54 17.87 -4.28
N PRO A 409 -27.16 19.03 -4.81
CA PRO A 409 -26.27 19.10 -5.96
C PRO A 409 -24.92 18.41 -5.63
N SER A 410 -24.22 17.93 -6.66
CA SER A 410 -22.86 17.41 -6.48
C SER A 410 -21.97 18.45 -5.81
N CYS A 411 -21.08 18.02 -4.93
CA CYS A 411 -20.10 18.92 -4.32
C CYS A 411 -19.23 19.53 -5.43
N PRO A 412 -19.11 20.86 -5.52
CA PRO A 412 -18.38 21.51 -6.61
C PRO A 412 -16.85 21.52 -6.38
N SER A 413 -16.35 20.85 -5.36
CA SER A 413 -14.91 20.75 -5.13
C SER A 413 -14.25 20.00 -6.30
N GLY A 414 -13.26 20.64 -6.91
CA GLY A 414 -12.38 20.00 -7.87
C GLY A 414 -11.34 19.13 -7.15
N ASP A 415 -10.66 18.29 -7.91
CA ASP A 415 -9.57 17.46 -7.37
C ASP A 415 -8.20 18.06 -7.75
N VAL A 416 -7.38 18.41 -6.75
CA VAL A 416 -5.97 18.78 -6.92
C VAL A 416 -5.12 17.64 -6.38
N SER A 417 -5.15 16.52 -7.07
CA SER A 417 -4.40 15.31 -6.71
C SER A 417 -2.96 15.40 -7.24
N LEU A 418 -2.12 16.23 -6.61
CA LEU A 418 -0.72 16.42 -7.00
C LEU A 418 0.06 15.09 -7.02
N GLN A 419 -0.28 14.16 -6.15
CA GLN A 419 0.33 12.82 -6.07
C GLN A 419 0.06 11.96 -7.32
N ASN A 420 -0.92 12.32 -8.15
CA ASN A 420 -1.24 11.61 -9.39
C ASN A 420 -0.55 12.21 -10.62
N LEU A 421 0.10 13.36 -10.44
CA LEU A 421 0.83 14.00 -11.53
C LEU A 421 2.19 13.30 -11.77
N PRO A 422 2.63 13.20 -13.02
CA PRO A 422 3.92 12.63 -13.35
C PRO A 422 5.06 13.27 -12.56
N THR A 423 6.02 12.47 -12.13
CA THR A 423 7.27 12.84 -11.47
C THR A 423 7.17 13.34 -10.03
N THR A 424 6.00 13.73 -9.54
CA THR A 424 5.87 14.48 -8.29
C THR A 424 6.31 13.69 -7.05
N LEU A 425 6.08 12.39 -7.02
CA LEU A 425 6.52 11.50 -5.95
C LEU A 425 8.00 11.11 -6.12
N TYR A 426 8.47 10.91 -7.36
CA TYR A 426 9.90 10.74 -7.60
C TYR A 426 10.70 11.93 -7.04
N ASN A 427 10.25 13.13 -7.34
CA ASN A 427 10.92 14.37 -6.91
C ASN A 427 10.98 14.52 -5.39
N ALA A 428 9.88 14.22 -4.71
CA ALA A 428 9.72 14.50 -3.29
C ALA A 428 10.20 13.36 -2.38
N VAL A 429 9.95 12.10 -2.74
CA VAL A 429 10.08 10.98 -1.80
C VAL A 429 10.90 9.79 -2.34
N VAL A 430 11.40 9.84 -3.58
CA VAL A 430 12.30 8.82 -4.13
C VAL A 430 13.72 9.37 -4.25
N TYR A 431 13.89 10.50 -4.95
CA TYR A 431 15.18 11.11 -5.19
C TYR A 431 15.96 11.40 -3.88
N PRO A 432 15.34 11.97 -2.82
CA PRO A 432 16.04 12.26 -1.58
C PRO A 432 16.56 11.03 -0.83
N LEU A 433 16.01 9.85 -1.09
CA LEU A 433 16.44 8.61 -0.42
C LEU A 433 17.77 8.09 -0.95
N ALA A 434 18.09 8.36 -2.20
CA ALA A 434 19.38 7.99 -2.74
C ALA A 434 20.44 8.97 -2.25
N PRO A 435 21.58 8.49 -1.84
CA PRO A 435 22.16 7.16 -2.06
C PRO A 435 22.06 6.20 -0.85
N TYR A 436 21.04 6.26 0.00
CA TYR A 436 20.93 5.38 1.16
C TYR A 436 21.00 3.90 0.72
N ALA A 437 21.95 3.15 1.27
CA ALA A 437 22.20 1.78 0.83
C ALA A 437 21.07 0.84 1.25
N ILE A 438 20.55 0.05 0.30
CA ILE A 438 19.45 -0.89 0.50
C ILE A 438 19.79 -2.27 -0.06
N SER A 439 19.16 -3.32 0.46
CA SER A 439 19.24 -4.70 -0.05
C SER A 439 18.43 -4.87 -1.32
N GLY A 440 17.23 -4.30 -1.37
CA GLY A 440 16.32 -4.42 -2.50
C GLY A 440 15.06 -3.57 -2.35
N VAL A 441 14.28 -3.52 -3.41
CA VAL A 441 13.02 -2.78 -3.52
C VAL A 441 11.86 -3.74 -3.68
N VAL A 442 10.80 -3.53 -2.92
CA VAL A 442 9.48 -4.14 -3.12
C VAL A 442 8.59 -3.12 -3.80
N TRP A 443 8.07 -3.47 -4.97
CA TRP A 443 7.15 -2.61 -5.72
C TRP A 443 5.75 -3.23 -5.78
N TYR A 444 4.77 -2.64 -5.08
CA TYR A 444 3.38 -3.10 -5.07
C TYR A 444 2.45 -1.98 -5.53
N GLN A 445 2.23 -1.92 -6.84
CA GLN A 445 1.45 -0.89 -7.52
C GLN A 445 0.88 -1.46 -8.82
N GLY A 446 -0.18 -0.87 -9.33
CA GLY A 446 -0.73 -1.19 -10.66
C GLY A 446 -2.21 -0.89 -10.78
N GLU A 447 -2.97 -0.92 -9.70
CA GLU A 447 -4.42 -0.74 -9.68
C GLU A 447 -4.84 0.58 -10.36
N SER A 448 -4.09 1.65 -10.11
CA SER A 448 -4.36 2.98 -10.71
C SER A 448 -4.05 3.06 -12.22
N ASN A 449 -3.37 2.07 -12.77
CA ASN A 449 -3.04 2.00 -14.20
C ASN A 449 -3.90 0.99 -14.98
N THR A 450 -4.81 0.26 -14.32
CA THR A 450 -5.66 -0.76 -14.97
C THR A 450 -6.63 -0.17 -16.00
N GLY A 451 -7.00 1.11 -15.87
CA GLY A 451 -7.80 1.81 -16.87
C GLY A 451 -7.06 2.12 -18.18
N ASN A 452 -5.71 2.12 -18.15
CA ASN A 452 -4.85 2.27 -19.33
C ASN A 452 -3.60 1.39 -19.20
N PRO A 453 -3.72 0.06 -19.33
CA PRO A 453 -2.62 -0.87 -19.04
C PRO A 453 -1.55 -0.94 -20.14
N ALA A 454 -1.84 -0.49 -21.37
CA ALA A 454 -0.96 -0.66 -22.51
C ALA A 454 0.47 -0.12 -22.31
N PRO A 455 0.72 1.07 -21.76
CA PRO A 455 2.08 1.59 -21.55
C PRO A 455 2.78 1.02 -20.32
N TYR A 456 2.08 0.27 -19.45
CA TYR A 456 2.58 -0.07 -18.13
C TYR A 456 3.88 -0.88 -18.14
N ALA A 457 4.05 -1.83 -19.05
CA ALA A 457 5.29 -2.62 -19.12
C ALA A 457 6.51 -1.74 -19.44
N ASP A 458 6.36 -0.74 -20.31
CA ASP A 458 7.45 0.20 -20.62
C ASP A 458 7.70 1.16 -19.46
N LEU A 459 6.65 1.69 -18.84
CA LEU A 459 6.77 2.56 -17.68
C LEU A 459 7.43 1.85 -16.50
N LEU A 460 7.09 0.57 -16.24
CA LEU A 460 7.71 -0.22 -15.17
C LEU A 460 9.20 -0.46 -15.44
N ARG A 461 9.58 -0.81 -16.69
CA ARG A 461 11.00 -0.93 -17.06
C ARG A 461 11.75 0.41 -16.86
N LYS A 462 11.14 1.51 -17.28
CA LYS A 462 11.70 2.87 -17.10
C LYS A 462 11.87 3.21 -15.61
N MET A 463 10.88 2.93 -14.78
CA MET A 463 10.94 3.17 -13.34
C MET A 463 12.08 2.37 -12.69
N ILE A 464 12.18 1.06 -12.97
CA ILE A 464 13.25 0.20 -12.45
C ILE A 464 14.63 0.71 -12.91
N GLY A 465 14.80 0.98 -14.21
CA GLY A 465 16.05 1.50 -14.77
C GLY A 465 16.44 2.86 -14.20
N ASN A 466 15.46 3.76 -14.04
CA ASN A 466 15.63 5.08 -13.44
C ASN A 466 16.10 4.98 -11.97
N TRP A 467 15.48 4.12 -11.16
CA TRP A 467 15.89 3.94 -9.77
C TRP A 467 17.27 3.25 -9.67
N ARG A 468 17.56 2.26 -10.50
CA ARG A 468 18.91 1.64 -10.57
C ARG A 468 19.98 2.67 -10.90
N THR A 469 19.72 3.59 -11.81
CA THR A 469 20.61 4.69 -12.15
C THR A 469 20.78 5.64 -10.97
N LEU A 470 19.70 6.02 -10.31
CA LEU A 470 19.70 6.91 -9.15
C LEU A 470 20.53 6.32 -7.98
N TRP A 471 20.35 5.04 -7.67
CA TRP A 471 21.14 4.32 -6.65
C TRP A 471 22.56 3.93 -7.10
N LYS A 472 22.92 4.22 -8.36
CA LYS A 472 24.19 3.78 -8.98
C LYS A 472 24.44 2.27 -8.80
N ASN A 473 23.36 1.48 -8.89
CA ASN A 473 23.38 0.04 -8.73
C ASN A 473 22.57 -0.62 -9.86
N PRO A 474 23.20 -1.00 -10.99
CA PRO A 474 22.49 -1.56 -12.14
C PRO A 474 21.84 -2.94 -11.86
N ILE A 475 22.26 -3.59 -10.79
CA ILE A 475 21.74 -4.89 -10.34
C ILE A 475 20.90 -4.77 -9.06
N LEU A 476 20.40 -3.57 -8.72
CA LEU A 476 19.52 -3.39 -7.57
C LEU A 476 18.31 -4.32 -7.70
N PRO A 477 18.11 -5.24 -6.73
CA PRO A 477 17.01 -6.20 -6.76
C PRO A 477 15.64 -5.53 -6.67
N PHE A 478 14.70 -5.96 -7.50
CA PHE A 478 13.29 -5.58 -7.43
C PHE A 478 12.41 -6.82 -7.28
N CYS A 479 11.52 -6.82 -6.32
CA CYS A 479 10.39 -7.73 -6.26
C CYS A 479 9.13 -6.97 -6.64
N VAL A 480 8.54 -7.30 -7.78
CA VAL A 480 7.26 -6.75 -8.23
C VAL A 480 6.15 -7.65 -7.69
N VAL A 481 5.21 -7.07 -6.96
CA VAL A 481 4.00 -7.79 -6.52
C VAL A 481 2.95 -7.69 -7.61
N GLN A 482 2.56 -8.84 -8.17
CA GLN A 482 1.51 -8.91 -9.18
C GLN A 482 0.15 -8.60 -8.56
N LEU A 483 -0.71 -7.87 -9.28
CA LEU A 483 -2.05 -7.54 -8.79
C LEU A 483 -2.86 -8.78 -8.42
N ALA A 484 -3.45 -8.75 -7.24
CA ALA A 484 -4.39 -9.74 -6.76
C ALA A 484 -5.69 -9.75 -7.58
N ASN A 485 -6.51 -10.77 -7.43
CA ASN A 485 -7.85 -10.81 -8.04
C ASN A 485 -8.77 -9.75 -7.40
N HIS A 486 -9.63 -9.14 -8.24
CA HIS A 486 -10.60 -8.13 -7.83
C HIS A 486 -11.65 -7.96 -8.93
N ASP A 487 -12.94 -7.83 -8.59
CA ASP A 487 -14.00 -7.76 -9.61
C ASP A 487 -14.56 -6.35 -9.86
N GLY A 488 -14.06 -5.35 -9.16
CA GLY A 488 -14.45 -3.95 -9.34
C GLY A 488 -15.82 -3.56 -8.75
N ARG A 489 -16.58 -4.48 -8.17
CA ARG A 489 -17.92 -4.20 -7.62
C ARG A 489 -17.91 -3.13 -6.52
N GLN A 490 -16.84 -3.07 -5.73
CA GLN A 490 -16.66 -2.07 -4.70
C GLN A 490 -16.69 -0.64 -5.24
N GLN A 491 -16.18 -0.42 -6.46
CA GLN A 491 -16.16 0.90 -7.09
C GLN A 491 -17.41 1.19 -7.92
N THR A 492 -17.98 0.17 -8.55
CA THR A 492 -19.12 0.35 -9.45
C THR A 492 -20.46 0.32 -8.76
N GLY A 493 -20.49 -0.18 -7.52
CA GLY A 493 -21.72 -0.30 -6.75
C GLY A 493 -22.71 -1.32 -7.34
N ASN A 494 -22.23 -2.34 -8.02
CA ASN A 494 -23.08 -3.43 -8.50
C ASN A 494 -23.16 -4.53 -7.44
N PRO A 495 -24.29 -4.68 -6.72
CA PRO A 495 -24.45 -5.69 -5.67
C PRO A 495 -24.75 -7.10 -6.22
N SER A 496 -24.78 -7.28 -7.55
CA SER A 496 -25.06 -8.58 -8.13
C SER A 496 -24.09 -9.63 -7.59
N PRO A 497 -24.57 -10.87 -7.34
CA PRO A 497 -23.70 -11.98 -6.95
C PRO A 497 -22.54 -12.13 -7.94
N LEU A 498 -21.41 -12.67 -7.46
CA LEU A 498 -20.30 -13.06 -8.31
C LEU A 498 -20.80 -14.00 -9.41
N ILE A 499 -21.09 -13.45 -10.58
CA ILE A 499 -21.32 -14.25 -11.78
C ILE A 499 -19.94 -14.49 -12.37
N PRO A 500 -19.43 -15.74 -12.38
CA PRO A 500 -18.18 -16.05 -13.04
C PRO A 500 -18.24 -15.57 -14.49
N GLN A 501 -17.24 -14.82 -14.92
CA GLN A 501 -17.13 -14.40 -16.31
C GLN A 501 -16.89 -15.65 -17.17
N THR A 502 -17.92 -16.12 -17.84
CA THR A 502 -17.88 -17.35 -18.65
C THR A 502 -17.38 -17.11 -20.07
N THR A 503 -17.30 -15.85 -20.49
CA THR A 503 -16.82 -15.46 -21.84
C THR A 503 -15.50 -14.73 -21.75
N PRO A 504 -14.61 -14.87 -22.75
CA PRO A 504 -13.38 -14.10 -22.83
C PRO A 504 -13.64 -12.60 -22.80
N VAL A 505 -12.85 -11.87 -22.02
CA VAL A 505 -12.99 -10.42 -21.83
C VAL A 505 -11.69 -9.69 -22.09
N ASN A 506 -11.79 -8.40 -22.39
CA ASN A 506 -10.63 -7.51 -22.46
C ASN A 506 -10.39 -6.88 -21.08
N SER A 507 -9.75 -7.62 -20.18
CA SER A 507 -9.47 -7.20 -18.82
C SER A 507 -8.23 -6.31 -18.73
N GLY A 508 -8.40 -5.09 -18.23
CA GLY A 508 -7.28 -4.19 -17.94
C GLY A 508 -6.41 -4.72 -16.79
N TRP A 509 -7.00 -5.42 -15.82
CA TRP A 509 -6.28 -6.09 -14.74
C TRP A 509 -5.39 -7.22 -15.26
N ALA A 510 -5.92 -8.07 -16.14
CA ALA A 510 -5.14 -9.15 -16.74
C ALA A 510 -4.00 -8.63 -17.63
N GLN A 511 -4.25 -7.59 -18.42
CA GLN A 511 -3.21 -6.93 -19.23
C GLN A 511 -2.11 -6.35 -18.34
N LEU A 512 -2.46 -5.75 -17.23
CA LEU A 512 -1.49 -5.18 -16.29
C LEU A 512 -0.69 -6.26 -15.58
N ARG A 513 -1.31 -7.36 -15.15
CA ARG A 513 -0.61 -8.53 -14.59
C ARG A 513 0.40 -9.11 -15.58
N GLU A 514 0.01 -9.22 -16.86
CA GLU A 514 0.92 -9.65 -17.92
C GLU A 514 2.07 -8.66 -18.12
N ALA A 515 1.81 -7.36 -18.07
CA ALA A 515 2.86 -6.35 -18.12
C ALA A 515 3.87 -6.51 -16.98
N GLN A 516 3.40 -6.73 -15.74
CA GLN A 516 4.25 -7.02 -14.57
C GLN A 516 5.08 -8.29 -14.79
N ARG A 517 4.45 -9.38 -15.26
CA ARG A 517 5.12 -10.65 -15.57
C ARG A 517 6.20 -10.48 -16.64
N GLN A 518 5.87 -9.81 -17.74
CA GLN A 518 6.80 -9.58 -18.86
C GLN A 518 8.04 -8.80 -18.42
N VAL A 519 7.89 -7.84 -17.51
CA VAL A 519 9.05 -7.11 -17.00
C VAL A 519 9.92 -8.02 -16.11
N ALA A 520 9.31 -8.78 -15.20
CA ALA A 520 10.05 -9.64 -14.29
C ALA A 520 10.81 -10.77 -15.03
N VAL A 521 10.16 -11.49 -15.94
CA VAL A 521 10.80 -12.62 -16.64
C VAL A 521 11.92 -12.20 -17.62
N ASN A 522 11.97 -10.92 -18.03
CA ASN A 522 12.98 -10.39 -18.95
C ASN A 522 14.09 -9.59 -18.25
N ASP A 523 14.08 -9.49 -16.93
CA ASP A 523 15.09 -8.79 -16.13
C ASP A 523 15.65 -9.71 -15.05
N PRO A 524 16.94 -10.12 -15.12
CA PRO A 524 17.52 -11.10 -14.20
C PRO A 524 17.64 -10.61 -12.75
N TYR A 525 17.40 -9.34 -12.49
CA TYR A 525 17.41 -8.73 -11.16
C TYR A 525 16.03 -8.28 -10.70
N THR A 526 14.99 -8.80 -11.34
CA THR A 526 13.60 -8.56 -10.98
C THR A 526 12.85 -9.89 -10.87
N GLU A 527 12.13 -10.10 -9.78
CA GLU A 527 11.28 -11.27 -9.56
C GLU A 527 9.82 -10.86 -9.35
N LEU A 528 8.91 -11.82 -9.56
CA LEU A 528 7.46 -11.61 -9.46
C LEU A 528 6.88 -12.37 -8.28
N ALA A 529 6.35 -11.66 -7.31
CA ALA A 529 5.50 -12.22 -6.27
C ALA A 529 4.04 -12.28 -6.76
N VAL A 530 3.59 -13.43 -7.22
CA VAL A 530 2.24 -13.64 -7.75
C VAL A 530 1.23 -13.63 -6.61
N ALA A 531 0.18 -12.82 -6.70
CA ALA A 531 -0.85 -12.68 -5.67
C ALA A 531 -2.28 -12.96 -6.17
N ILE A 532 -2.42 -13.66 -7.30
CA ILE A 532 -3.71 -13.90 -7.97
C ILE A 532 -4.76 -14.59 -7.09
N ASP A 533 -4.34 -15.39 -6.12
CA ASP A 533 -5.15 -16.15 -5.17
C ASP A 533 -5.25 -15.49 -3.78
N LEU A 534 -4.66 -14.32 -3.59
CA LEU A 534 -4.61 -13.61 -2.30
C LEU A 534 -5.53 -12.39 -2.24
N GLY A 535 -6.30 -12.15 -3.29
CA GLY A 535 -7.27 -11.06 -3.36
C GLY A 535 -8.60 -11.39 -2.68
N GLU A 536 -9.43 -10.37 -2.60
CA GLU A 536 -10.85 -10.45 -2.24
C GLU A 536 -11.66 -9.84 -3.39
N PRO A 537 -12.64 -10.57 -3.95
CA PRO A 537 -13.38 -10.08 -5.12
C PRO A 537 -14.00 -8.69 -4.90
N VAL A 538 -14.51 -8.45 -3.70
CA VAL A 538 -15.23 -7.24 -3.31
C VAL A 538 -14.41 -6.27 -2.45
N ASP A 539 -13.11 -6.48 -2.32
CA ASP A 539 -12.22 -5.55 -1.62
C ASP A 539 -10.89 -5.40 -2.36
N ILE A 540 -10.62 -4.19 -2.85
CA ILE A 540 -9.36 -3.87 -3.53
C ILE A 540 -8.14 -3.95 -2.58
N HIS A 541 -8.37 -4.00 -1.27
CA HIS A 541 -7.35 -4.08 -0.22
C HIS A 541 -7.49 -5.39 0.59
N PRO A 542 -7.21 -6.55 0.00
CA PRO A 542 -7.38 -7.83 0.66
C PRO A 542 -6.51 -7.96 1.91
N LEU A 543 -6.97 -8.74 2.89
CA LEU A 543 -6.33 -8.85 4.21
C LEU A 543 -5.11 -9.76 4.23
N ARG A 544 -4.93 -10.67 3.26
CA ARG A 544 -3.87 -11.70 3.23
C ARG A 544 -2.47 -11.14 2.92
N LYS A 545 -2.06 -10.11 3.67
CA LYS A 545 -0.78 -9.39 3.46
C LYS A 545 0.43 -10.14 3.96
N LYS A 546 0.27 -11.05 4.92
CA LYS A 546 1.35 -11.94 5.38
C LYS A 546 1.80 -12.87 4.27
N GLU A 547 0.87 -13.53 3.59
CA GLU A 547 1.16 -14.44 2.48
C GLU A 547 1.82 -13.71 1.30
N VAL A 548 1.42 -12.45 1.05
CA VAL A 548 2.12 -11.60 0.08
C VAL A 548 3.57 -11.37 0.52
N ALA A 549 3.81 -11.04 1.79
CA ALA A 549 5.15 -10.84 2.34
C ALA A 549 6.02 -12.12 2.28
N GLU A 550 5.42 -13.30 2.50
CA GLU A 550 6.11 -14.58 2.34
C GLU A 550 6.60 -14.79 0.90
N ARG A 551 5.75 -14.51 -0.10
CA ARG A 551 6.12 -14.61 -1.52
C ARG A 551 7.19 -13.59 -1.93
N ILE A 552 7.11 -12.36 -1.43
CA ILE A 552 8.16 -11.36 -1.59
C ILE A 552 9.47 -11.88 -1.02
N GLY A 553 9.43 -12.46 0.17
CA GLY A 553 10.61 -13.03 0.81
C GLY A 553 11.27 -14.15 0.00
N LEU A 554 10.48 -15.04 -0.65
CA LEU A 554 11.02 -16.05 -1.56
C LEU A 554 11.73 -15.41 -2.76
N CYS A 555 11.16 -14.35 -3.35
CA CYS A 555 11.80 -13.58 -4.42
C CYS A 555 13.12 -12.96 -3.97
N MET A 556 13.14 -12.34 -2.78
CA MET A 556 14.34 -11.70 -2.24
C MET A 556 15.41 -12.74 -1.84
N ASP A 557 15.03 -13.93 -1.39
CA ASP A 557 15.95 -15.04 -1.15
C ASP A 557 16.75 -15.39 -2.42
N GLN A 558 16.09 -15.44 -3.56
CA GLN A 558 16.75 -15.70 -4.84
C GLN A 558 17.59 -14.51 -5.30
N LEU A 559 17.01 -13.32 -5.32
CA LEU A 559 17.64 -12.10 -5.86
C LEU A 559 18.86 -11.64 -5.07
N VAL A 560 18.78 -11.68 -3.73
CA VAL A 560 19.80 -11.09 -2.86
C VAL A 560 20.85 -12.11 -2.43
N TRP A 561 20.44 -13.37 -2.20
CA TRP A 561 21.34 -14.40 -1.68
C TRP A 561 21.56 -15.58 -2.62
N GLY A 562 20.99 -15.57 -3.83
CA GLY A 562 21.15 -16.62 -4.83
C GLY A 562 20.62 -17.98 -4.37
N LYS A 563 19.69 -17.99 -3.39
CA LYS A 563 19.09 -19.25 -2.93
C LYS A 563 18.17 -19.81 -4.01
N LYS A 564 18.27 -21.13 -4.24
CA LYS A 564 17.33 -21.82 -5.11
C LYS A 564 16.00 -22.01 -4.39
N THR A 565 15.13 -21.00 -4.44
CA THR A 565 13.78 -21.07 -3.90
C THR A 565 12.78 -21.46 -4.99
N ALA A 566 11.70 -22.15 -4.62
CA ALA A 566 10.57 -22.29 -5.52
C ALA A 566 9.84 -20.95 -5.60
N LEU A 567 9.65 -20.45 -6.80
CA LEU A 567 8.82 -19.27 -7.11
C LEU A 567 7.52 -19.71 -7.80
N SER A 568 6.66 -18.77 -8.13
CA SER A 568 5.44 -19.03 -8.89
C SER A 568 5.74 -19.56 -10.28
N PRO A 569 5.06 -20.64 -10.76
CA PRO A 569 5.31 -21.21 -12.07
C PRO A 569 5.14 -20.20 -13.20
N GLN A 570 6.09 -20.21 -14.14
CA GLN A 570 6.05 -19.36 -15.34
C GLN A 570 5.97 -20.23 -16.59
N PRO A 571 5.14 -19.85 -17.59
CA PRO A 571 5.13 -20.53 -18.88
C PRO A 571 6.44 -20.27 -19.63
N VAL A 572 7.06 -21.33 -20.11
CA VAL A 572 8.31 -21.28 -20.91
C VAL A 572 7.99 -21.24 -22.39
N ASN A 573 7.06 -22.06 -22.83
CA ASN A 573 6.60 -22.11 -24.22
C ASN A 573 5.21 -22.74 -24.32
N ALA A 574 4.54 -22.53 -25.47
CA ALA A 574 3.33 -23.26 -25.85
C ALA A 574 3.50 -23.80 -27.27
N LYS A 575 3.16 -25.08 -27.48
CA LYS A 575 3.28 -25.76 -28.77
C LYS A 575 1.98 -26.45 -29.16
N LEU A 576 1.65 -26.40 -30.46
CA LEU A 576 0.56 -27.20 -31.02
C LEU A 576 1.10 -28.58 -31.37
N LYS A 577 0.48 -29.64 -30.83
CA LYS A 577 0.80 -31.03 -31.12
C LYS A 577 -0.49 -31.83 -31.17
N ASP A 578 -0.74 -32.58 -32.22
CA ASP A 578 -1.86 -33.51 -32.39
C ASP A 578 -3.24 -32.88 -31.99
N HIS A 579 -3.49 -31.63 -32.40
CA HIS A 579 -4.67 -30.81 -32.05
C HIS A 579 -4.75 -30.36 -30.58
N GLU A 580 -3.73 -30.59 -29.77
CA GLU A 580 -3.64 -30.06 -28.41
C GLU A 580 -2.59 -28.94 -28.32
N VAL A 581 -2.89 -27.92 -27.51
CA VAL A 581 -1.89 -26.92 -27.12
C VAL A 581 -1.23 -27.36 -25.85
N ILE A 582 0.07 -27.62 -25.90
CA ILE A 582 0.89 -28.03 -24.76
C ILE A 582 1.63 -26.81 -24.24
N VAL A 583 1.26 -26.33 -23.06
CA VAL A 583 1.96 -25.25 -22.34
C VAL A 583 2.97 -25.87 -21.39
N THR A 584 4.25 -25.55 -21.57
CA THR A 584 5.34 -26.04 -20.69
C THR A 584 5.75 -24.96 -19.71
N PHE A 585 5.90 -25.34 -18.42
CA PHE A 585 6.29 -24.47 -17.33
C PHE A 585 7.74 -24.75 -16.87
N ASP A 586 8.33 -23.77 -16.21
CA ASP A 586 9.70 -23.81 -15.68
C ASP A 586 9.87 -24.80 -14.51
N GLN A 587 8.78 -25.25 -13.88
CA GLN A 587 8.78 -26.15 -12.73
C GLN A 587 7.59 -27.12 -12.71
N PRO A 588 7.64 -28.19 -11.89
CA PRO A 588 6.53 -29.14 -11.77
C PRO A 588 5.28 -28.53 -11.17
N LEU A 589 4.15 -28.90 -11.75
CA LEU A 589 2.80 -28.47 -11.34
C LEU A 589 2.11 -29.55 -10.49
N GLN A 590 1.09 -29.17 -9.78
CA GLN A 590 0.09 -30.10 -9.23
C GLN A 590 -0.69 -30.74 -10.38
N GLU A 591 -0.92 -32.02 -10.29
CA GLU A 591 -1.59 -32.78 -11.34
C GLU A 591 -3.12 -32.65 -11.25
N GLY A 592 -3.80 -32.70 -12.38
CA GLY A 592 -5.25 -32.73 -12.45
C GLY A 592 -5.86 -31.78 -13.48
N GLU A 593 -7.19 -31.74 -13.48
CA GLU A 593 -7.97 -30.86 -14.34
C GLU A 593 -7.72 -29.38 -13.99
N GLN A 594 -7.67 -28.55 -15.04
CA GLN A 594 -7.44 -27.13 -14.91
C GLN A 594 -8.52 -26.34 -15.64
N ALA A 595 -8.72 -25.10 -15.23
CA ALA A 595 -9.67 -24.17 -15.83
C ALA A 595 -9.01 -22.83 -16.20
N GLU A 596 -9.80 -21.87 -16.64
CA GLU A 596 -9.38 -20.50 -16.95
C GLU A 596 -8.37 -20.38 -18.11
N PHE A 597 -8.36 -21.35 -19.04
CA PHE A 597 -7.58 -21.27 -20.25
C PHE A 597 -8.43 -20.80 -21.43
N GLU A 598 -7.82 -19.98 -22.27
CA GLU A 598 -8.40 -19.48 -23.52
C GLU A 598 -7.37 -19.61 -24.66
N VAL A 599 -7.85 -19.88 -25.88
CA VAL A 599 -7.03 -19.91 -27.08
C VAL A 599 -7.62 -19.01 -28.16
N ALA A 600 -6.76 -18.46 -29.02
CA ALA A 600 -7.16 -17.65 -30.16
C ALA A 600 -6.31 -17.95 -31.40
N GLY A 601 -6.87 -17.74 -32.58
CA GLY A 601 -6.15 -17.64 -33.83
C GLY A 601 -5.39 -16.32 -33.98
N ALA A 602 -4.90 -16.04 -35.20
CA ALA A 602 -4.19 -14.81 -35.53
C ALA A 602 -5.03 -13.53 -35.33
N ASP A 603 -6.35 -13.65 -35.36
CA ASP A 603 -7.33 -12.56 -35.15
C ASP A 603 -7.52 -12.16 -33.70
N LYS A 604 -6.87 -12.87 -32.75
CA LYS A 604 -6.98 -12.68 -31.29
C LYS A 604 -8.42 -12.76 -30.76
N LYS A 605 -9.32 -13.47 -31.44
CA LYS A 605 -10.64 -13.79 -30.90
C LYS A 605 -10.52 -15.00 -30.00
N PHE A 606 -10.44 -14.75 -28.70
CA PHE A 606 -10.25 -15.80 -27.71
C PHE A 606 -11.54 -16.59 -27.47
N VAL A 607 -11.38 -17.89 -27.26
CA VAL A 607 -12.43 -18.85 -26.89
C VAL A 607 -11.95 -19.68 -25.71
N ASN A 608 -12.86 -20.01 -24.80
CA ASN A 608 -12.56 -20.83 -23.64
C ASN A 608 -12.19 -22.26 -24.03
N VAL A 609 -11.16 -22.79 -23.38
CA VAL A 609 -10.82 -24.22 -23.42
C VAL A 609 -11.61 -24.95 -22.34
N LYS A 610 -12.30 -26.04 -22.71
CA LYS A 610 -13.12 -26.82 -21.80
C LYS A 610 -12.37 -27.94 -21.09
N GLU A 611 -11.37 -28.51 -21.75
CA GLU A 611 -10.57 -29.63 -21.26
C GLU A 611 -9.11 -29.20 -21.19
N ALA A 612 -8.58 -29.13 -19.99
CA ALA A 612 -7.20 -28.80 -19.69
C ALA A 612 -6.70 -29.71 -18.56
N THR A 613 -5.54 -30.32 -18.72
CA THR A 613 -4.98 -31.22 -17.71
C THR A 613 -3.50 -30.92 -17.47
N ALA A 614 -3.13 -30.73 -16.20
CA ALA A 614 -1.75 -30.55 -15.77
C ALA A 614 -1.12 -31.91 -15.44
N SER A 615 0.07 -32.15 -15.97
CA SER A 615 0.92 -33.30 -15.62
C SER A 615 2.40 -32.92 -15.74
N GLY A 616 3.15 -33.22 -14.69
CA GLY A 616 4.56 -32.86 -14.61
C GLY A 616 4.81 -31.36 -14.71
N ARG A 617 5.43 -30.91 -15.80
CA ARG A 617 5.65 -29.48 -16.10
C ARG A 617 4.76 -28.96 -17.22
N GLN A 618 3.74 -29.68 -17.61
CA GLN A 618 2.93 -29.36 -18.78
C GLN A 618 1.45 -29.26 -18.44
N VAL A 619 0.77 -28.40 -19.20
CA VAL A 619 -0.69 -28.39 -19.27
C VAL A 619 -1.06 -28.68 -20.71
N SER A 620 -1.81 -29.77 -20.94
CA SER A 620 -2.40 -30.13 -22.21
C SER A 620 -3.79 -29.54 -22.32
N LEU A 621 -4.02 -28.79 -23.40
CA LEU A 621 -5.28 -28.08 -23.66
C LEU A 621 -5.91 -28.63 -24.95
N LYS A 622 -7.13 -29.16 -24.86
CA LYS A 622 -7.88 -29.56 -26.04
C LYS A 622 -8.44 -28.33 -26.74
N SER A 623 -7.78 -27.94 -27.83
CA SER A 623 -8.12 -26.71 -28.52
C SER A 623 -9.48 -26.78 -29.21
N PRO A 624 -10.42 -25.85 -28.99
CA PRO A 624 -11.68 -25.76 -29.70
C PRO A 624 -11.53 -25.17 -31.12
N ILE A 625 -10.32 -24.71 -31.49
CA ILE A 625 -10.01 -24.15 -32.81
C ILE A 625 -8.85 -24.91 -33.45
N SER A 626 -8.84 -24.99 -34.79
CA SER A 626 -7.88 -25.81 -35.55
C SER A 626 -6.46 -25.21 -35.63
N ASP A 627 -6.32 -23.89 -35.60
CA ASP A 627 -5.03 -23.19 -35.74
C ASP A 627 -4.85 -22.14 -34.62
N PRO A 628 -4.63 -22.58 -33.37
CA PRO A 628 -4.37 -21.69 -32.26
C PRO A 628 -3.01 -21.02 -32.37
N VAL A 629 -2.97 -19.69 -32.26
CA VAL A 629 -1.76 -18.84 -32.32
C VAL A 629 -1.41 -18.24 -30.98
N PHE A 630 -2.40 -18.12 -30.10
CA PHE A 630 -2.24 -17.59 -28.76
C PHE A 630 -2.95 -18.47 -27.74
N VAL A 631 -2.40 -18.54 -26.55
CA VAL A 631 -3.02 -19.13 -25.36
C VAL A 631 -2.90 -18.18 -24.18
N ARG A 632 -3.97 -18.08 -23.41
CA ARG A 632 -4.07 -17.30 -22.16
C ARG A 632 -4.43 -18.20 -20.99
N TYR A 633 -4.02 -17.77 -19.79
CA TYR A 633 -4.45 -18.36 -18.53
C TYR A 633 -4.88 -17.26 -17.56
N ALA A 634 -6.00 -17.45 -16.86
CA ALA A 634 -6.55 -16.56 -15.83
C ALA A 634 -6.69 -15.09 -16.29
N TRP A 635 -7.16 -14.89 -17.53
CA TRP A 635 -7.23 -13.59 -18.20
C TRP A 635 -8.53 -12.84 -17.87
N LYS A 636 -8.78 -12.58 -16.59
CA LYS A 636 -9.96 -11.89 -16.05
C LYS A 636 -9.57 -10.98 -14.91
N ASP A 637 -10.44 -10.05 -14.52
CA ASP A 637 -10.24 -9.24 -13.33
C ASP A 637 -10.22 -10.13 -12.08
N ASN A 638 -11.21 -11.03 -11.96
CA ASN A 638 -11.35 -12.00 -10.88
C ASN A 638 -11.50 -13.42 -11.43
N PRO A 639 -10.41 -14.14 -11.75
CA PRO A 639 -10.45 -15.52 -12.24
C PRO A 639 -10.65 -16.50 -11.08
N VAL A 640 -11.92 -16.75 -10.70
CA VAL A 640 -12.29 -17.54 -9.52
C VAL A 640 -11.88 -19.01 -9.58
N ASN A 641 -11.65 -19.56 -10.79
CA ASN A 641 -11.27 -20.96 -11.00
C ASN A 641 -9.79 -21.12 -11.38
N ALA A 642 -8.96 -20.11 -11.13
CA ALA A 642 -7.54 -20.16 -11.42
C ALA A 642 -6.79 -20.96 -10.32
N HIS A 643 -6.72 -22.29 -10.49
CA HIS A 643 -6.16 -23.22 -9.51
C HIS A 643 -4.88 -23.93 -10.00
N LEU A 644 -4.16 -23.35 -10.93
CA LEU A 644 -2.88 -23.91 -11.40
C LEU A 644 -1.77 -23.57 -10.41
N TYR A 645 -1.32 -24.57 -9.67
CA TYR A 645 -0.28 -24.42 -8.64
C TYR A 645 0.97 -25.26 -8.93
N SER A 646 2.11 -24.82 -8.43
CA SER A 646 3.29 -25.67 -8.32
C SER A 646 3.11 -26.73 -7.23
N LYS A 647 3.98 -27.76 -7.21
CA LYS A 647 4.06 -28.74 -6.09
C LYS A 647 4.47 -28.12 -4.74
N LYS A 648 4.70 -26.81 -4.69
CA LYS A 648 5.01 -26.03 -3.49
C LYS A 648 3.91 -25.03 -3.13
N ASP A 649 2.70 -25.26 -3.63
CA ASP A 649 1.51 -24.45 -3.36
C ASP A 649 1.64 -22.96 -3.76
N LEU A 650 2.47 -22.66 -4.77
CA LEU A 650 2.56 -21.33 -5.34
C LEU A 650 1.74 -21.27 -6.65
N PRO A 651 0.86 -20.26 -6.83
CA PRO A 651 0.01 -20.16 -8.00
C PRO A 651 0.83 -19.79 -9.23
N ALA A 652 0.45 -20.31 -10.39
CA ALA A 652 1.00 -19.85 -11.66
C ALA A 652 0.56 -18.41 -11.92
N SER A 653 1.47 -17.61 -12.49
CA SER A 653 1.13 -16.26 -12.95
C SER A 653 0.11 -16.34 -14.09
N PRO A 654 -0.92 -15.46 -14.13
CA PRO A 654 -1.66 -15.21 -15.37
C PRO A 654 -0.75 -14.81 -16.52
N PHE A 655 -1.07 -15.24 -17.74
CA PHE A 655 -0.21 -14.99 -18.91
C PHE A 655 -0.97 -14.98 -20.24
N GLU A 656 -0.36 -14.38 -21.28
CA GLU A 656 -0.61 -14.59 -22.69
C GLU A 656 0.69 -14.99 -23.38
N VAL A 657 0.72 -16.14 -24.06
CA VAL A 657 1.89 -16.58 -24.82
C VAL A 657 1.51 -17.04 -26.23
N LYS A 658 2.47 -16.95 -27.16
CA LYS A 658 2.30 -17.47 -28.52
C LYS A 658 2.41 -18.98 -28.54
N VAL A 659 1.54 -19.62 -29.32
CA VAL A 659 1.60 -21.04 -29.67
C VAL A 659 2.47 -21.21 -30.91
N THR A 660 3.48 -22.06 -30.84
CA THR A 660 4.33 -22.44 -32.00
C THR A 660 3.91 -23.81 -32.48
N LYS A 661 4.17 -24.10 -33.76
CA LYS A 661 3.94 -25.42 -34.42
C LYS A 661 5.07 -26.38 -34.11
#